data_6f2f5d1371b79db5f0f5bcc0fb86a1e0
#
_entry.id   6f2f5d1371b79db5f0f5bcc0fb86a1e0
#
_cell.length_a   1.000
_cell.length_b   1.000
_cell.length_c   1.000
_cell.angle_alpha   90.00
_cell.angle_beta   90.00
_cell.angle_gamma   90.00
#
_symmetry.space_group_name_H-M   'P 1'
#
loop_
_entity.id
_entity.type
_entity.pdbx_description
1 polymer ?
#
loop_
_entity_poly.entity_id
_entity_poly.type
_entity_poly.pdbx_seq_one_letter_code
_entity_poly.pdbx_strand_id
1 'polypeptide(L)'
;MKSLVIVESPAKAKTINKILGKDFGVKASVGHIKDLPKKELGVDVDNNFEPKYMIIPGKEKVVKELKSEAKKADTIYIATDPDREGEAIANHIAEEITPAKGKKKIFRVTFNEITERAVNEAIKTPGEIDINKVDAQQARRILDRLVGYNLSPFLWKKVRRGLSAGRVQSVAVRLVVDREREISAFNKEEYWTIEAVMAAASGGTQQFNARLYKYKNALVVNRDAKKEDERFLIKDGKTAEAVSADLEKQEFVVTSVEKKLRKRSPAAPFITSTLQQEASRKLRFTAKKTMMTAQQLYEGIELGKEGSAGLITYMRTDSYRIAPEAQEWAKTYIEEKFGKEYHPGKFNVYKSKGSAQDAHEAVRPTYMDKTPESVKSYLTKDQYSLYNLIWNRFIASQMSPAQLDLTTILIGVKSSPKTNQTTEFRASGTVIRFPGFMALYTETKDEIEEEEGGLLPELEEDADVNMKELNKIQHFTQPPPRYTEATLVKTLEEKGIGRPSTYAAILSTIQDRKYVEKNDGRFSPTELGVVVNDLLVDKFPELIDFSFTAKMENELDFIETAKMKWPKVVKDFYTPFNKDLLKASKESGKVKPEDIATEQKCDKCGSPMVIRWGRHGRFYACSGYPNCKNTRPLEDSTGQTQQETEATDEKCDKCGSPMIIKKGRFGRFLACSKYPECKNAKPLATGIKCPVDGGNIVERKTKKGKPFWSCSNYPNCKFATWFRPVPKECPKCKAPLLVEKRSKAGDLSYACVTEGCGHTEDSE
;
A
#
# COMPACT_ATOMS: atom_id res chain seq x y z
N MET A 1 -20.31 38.84 -8.65
CA MET A 1 -19.41 37.96 -7.90
C MET A 1 -18.08 38.70 -7.79
N LYS A 2 -17.70 39.15 -6.59
CA LYS A 2 -16.48 39.94 -6.42
C LYS A 2 -15.22 39.07 -6.40
N SER A 3 -15.34 37.85 -5.93
CA SER A 3 -14.18 36.95 -5.77
C SER A 3 -14.45 35.53 -6.30
N LEU A 4 -13.45 34.93 -6.95
CA LEU A 4 -13.45 33.55 -7.42
C LEU A 4 -12.40 32.74 -6.66
N VAL A 5 -12.80 31.60 -6.10
CA VAL A 5 -11.88 30.63 -5.51
C VAL A 5 -11.79 29.41 -6.42
N ILE A 6 -10.59 28.98 -6.78
CA ILE A 6 -10.36 27.82 -7.63
C ILE A 6 -9.62 26.76 -6.82
N VAL A 7 -10.17 25.56 -6.75
CA VAL A 7 -9.62 24.38 -6.05
C VAL A 7 -9.40 23.22 -7.01
N GLU A 8 -8.72 22.17 -6.58
CA GLU A 8 -8.46 21.01 -7.45
C GLU A 8 -9.62 20.00 -7.52
N SER A 9 -10.48 19.89 -6.51
CA SER A 9 -11.52 18.85 -6.49
C SER A 9 -12.93 19.41 -6.29
N PRO A 10 -13.97 18.75 -6.86
CA PRO A 10 -15.37 19.14 -6.63
C PRO A 10 -15.82 19.00 -5.18
N ALA A 11 -15.30 18.01 -4.44
CA ALA A 11 -15.61 17.83 -3.03
C ALA A 11 -15.10 19.01 -2.19
N LYS A 12 -13.84 19.40 -2.38
CA LYS A 12 -13.24 20.58 -1.75
C LYS A 12 -13.98 21.87 -2.11
N ALA A 13 -14.40 22.00 -3.40
CA ALA A 13 -15.20 23.14 -3.84
C ALA A 13 -16.53 23.22 -3.08
N LYS A 14 -17.21 22.12 -2.86
CA LYS A 14 -18.48 22.07 -2.13
C LYS A 14 -18.30 22.50 -0.68
N THR A 15 -17.27 22.01 0.01
CA THR A 15 -16.98 22.36 1.41
C THR A 15 -16.62 23.83 1.54
N ILE A 16 -15.68 24.34 0.75
CA ILE A 16 -15.22 25.73 0.80
C ILE A 16 -16.33 26.72 0.42
N ASN A 17 -17.19 26.36 -0.57
CA ASN A 17 -18.31 27.21 -0.95
C ASN A 17 -19.32 27.41 0.19
N LYS A 18 -19.53 26.40 1.03
CA LYS A 18 -20.38 26.52 2.23
C LYS A 18 -19.74 27.43 3.30
N ILE A 19 -18.42 27.34 3.48
CA ILE A 19 -17.67 28.16 4.43
C ILE A 19 -17.65 29.63 4.04
N LEU A 20 -17.37 29.94 2.77
CA LEU A 20 -17.19 31.30 2.28
C LEU A 20 -18.50 32.04 1.95
N GLY A 21 -19.60 31.30 1.78
CA GLY A 21 -20.93 31.88 1.52
C GLY A 21 -21.09 32.48 0.12
N LYS A 22 -22.05 33.42 -0.02
CA LYS A 22 -22.53 33.92 -1.33
C LYS A 22 -21.62 34.95 -2.03
N ASP A 23 -20.67 35.55 -1.31
CA ASP A 23 -19.77 36.55 -1.88
C ASP A 23 -18.65 35.97 -2.73
N PHE A 24 -18.40 34.68 -2.58
CA PHE A 24 -17.39 33.95 -3.31
C PHE A 24 -18.03 32.92 -4.27
N GLY A 25 -17.52 32.89 -5.49
CA GLY A 25 -17.80 31.78 -6.38
C GLY A 25 -16.68 30.74 -6.28
N VAL A 26 -17.03 29.48 -6.02
CA VAL A 26 -16.04 28.41 -5.90
C VAL A 26 -16.14 27.46 -7.11
N LYS A 27 -15.02 27.17 -7.76
CA LYS A 27 -14.91 26.29 -8.92
C LYS A 27 -13.78 25.29 -8.76
N ALA A 28 -13.90 24.12 -9.41
CA ALA A 28 -12.88 23.08 -9.38
C ALA A 28 -12.21 22.89 -10.76
N SER A 29 -10.87 22.73 -10.75
CA SER A 29 -10.10 22.34 -11.95
C SER A 29 -10.19 20.84 -12.27
N VAL A 30 -10.67 20.05 -11.29
CA VAL A 30 -10.72 18.58 -11.39
C VAL A 30 -9.31 17.99 -11.60
N GLY A 31 -8.33 18.43 -10.79
CA GLY A 31 -6.92 18.07 -10.90
C GLY A 31 -6.16 18.90 -11.93
N HIS A 32 -5.06 18.35 -12.46
CA HIS A 32 -4.25 19.01 -13.48
C HIS A 32 -5.05 19.35 -14.74
N ILE A 33 -4.83 20.55 -15.29
CA ILE A 33 -5.39 21.00 -16.55
C ILE A 33 -4.39 20.95 -17.70
N LYS A 34 -3.09 21.01 -17.41
CA LYS A 34 -1.99 20.85 -18.36
C LYS A 34 -1.11 19.67 -18.00
N ASP A 35 -0.50 19.04 -19.01
CA ASP A 35 0.53 18.00 -18.87
C ASP A 35 1.37 17.94 -20.15
N LEU A 36 2.49 17.21 -20.09
CA LEU A 36 3.30 16.88 -21.26
C LEU A 36 2.53 15.99 -22.24
N PRO A 37 2.76 16.11 -23.55
CA PRO A 37 2.06 15.32 -24.57
C PRO A 37 2.27 13.82 -24.37
N LYS A 38 1.23 13.01 -24.64
CA LYS A 38 1.26 11.56 -24.41
C LYS A 38 2.06 10.78 -25.46
N LYS A 39 2.14 11.29 -26.70
CA LYS A 39 2.70 10.56 -27.84
C LYS A 39 4.13 10.93 -28.19
N GLU A 40 4.69 11.96 -27.60
CA GLU A 40 6.03 12.47 -27.82
C GLU A 40 6.72 12.77 -26.49
N LEU A 41 8.02 12.99 -26.50
CA LEU A 41 8.79 13.28 -25.30
C LEU A 41 8.28 14.53 -24.60
N GLY A 42 8.00 15.58 -25.35
CA GLY A 42 7.47 16.83 -24.84
C GLY A 42 8.44 17.63 -23.99
N VAL A 43 9.74 17.33 -24.10
CA VAL A 43 10.84 18.02 -23.42
C VAL A 43 11.91 18.30 -24.47
N ASP A 44 12.33 19.55 -24.56
CA ASP A 44 13.39 19.99 -25.48
C ASP A 44 14.75 19.83 -24.80
N VAL A 45 15.41 18.70 -25.07
CA VAL A 45 16.68 18.33 -24.41
C VAL A 45 17.84 19.22 -24.79
N ASP A 46 17.79 19.88 -25.98
CA ASP A 46 18.82 20.76 -26.51
C ASP A 46 18.66 22.20 -26.02
N ASN A 47 17.45 22.57 -25.59
CA ASN A 47 17.12 23.89 -25.06
C ASN A 47 16.78 23.82 -23.56
N ASN A 48 17.78 23.55 -22.71
CA ASN A 48 17.68 23.53 -21.25
C ASN A 48 16.50 22.68 -20.70
N PHE A 49 16.07 21.63 -21.41
CA PHE A 49 14.97 20.74 -21.04
C PHE A 49 13.61 21.41 -20.95
N GLU A 50 13.38 22.47 -21.74
CA GLU A 50 12.13 23.22 -21.75
C GLU A 50 10.92 22.29 -21.99
N PRO A 51 9.91 22.25 -21.09
CA PRO A 51 8.75 21.40 -21.24
C PRO A 51 7.69 22.01 -22.15
N LYS A 52 7.13 21.21 -23.05
CA LYS A 52 6.00 21.60 -23.93
C LYS A 52 4.68 21.19 -23.29
N TYR A 53 4.15 22.00 -22.37
CA TYR A 53 2.86 21.74 -21.76
C TYR A 53 1.72 21.97 -22.74
N MET A 54 0.69 21.11 -22.65
CA MET A 54 -0.55 21.24 -23.39
C MET A 54 -1.76 20.97 -22.49
N ILE A 55 -2.90 21.50 -22.85
CA ILE A 55 -4.16 21.18 -22.15
C ILE A 55 -4.43 19.69 -22.31
N ILE A 56 -4.70 19.02 -21.18
CA ILE A 56 -4.98 17.58 -21.15
C ILE A 56 -6.26 17.31 -21.95
N PRO A 57 -6.26 16.37 -22.93
CA PRO A 57 -7.46 16.02 -23.70
C PRO A 57 -8.63 15.66 -22.78
N GLY A 58 -9.76 16.37 -22.97
CA GLY A 58 -10.97 16.27 -22.15
C GLY A 58 -11.07 17.33 -21.04
N LYS A 59 -10.06 18.20 -20.86
CA LYS A 59 -10.07 19.32 -19.91
C LYS A 59 -10.44 20.65 -20.54
N GLU A 60 -10.65 20.71 -21.83
CA GLU A 60 -10.94 21.94 -22.59
C GLU A 60 -12.20 22.65 -22.07
N LYS A 61 -13.24 21.87 -21.68
CA LYS A 61 -14.47 22.41 -21.10
C LYS A 61 -14.23 23.07 -19.76
N VAL A 62 -13.45 22.41 -18.89
CA VAL A 62 -13.08 22.92 -17.55
C VAL A 62 -12.29 24.22 -17.69
N VAL A 63 -11.27 24.23 -18.54
CA VAL A 63 -10.46 25.45 -18.82
C VAL A 63 -11.33 26.58 -19.34
N LYS A 64 -12.25 26.31 -20.28
CA LYS A 64 -13.17 27.31 -20.81
C LYS A 64 -14.10 27.88 -19.72
N GLU A 65 -14.62 27.02 -18.85
CA GLU A 65 -15.43 27.44 -17.69
C GLU A 65 -14.62 28.31 -16.74
N LEU A 66 -13.43 27.89 -16.33
CA LEU A 66 -12.56 28.66 -15.45
C LEU A 66 -12.22 30.04 -16.04
N LYS A 67 -11.89 30.11 -17.33
CA LYS A 67 -11.66 31.38 -18.05
C LYS A 67 -12.91 32.30 -18.04
N SER A 68 -14.10 31.71 -18.24
CA SER A 68 -15.35 32.46 -18.21
C SER A 68 -15.67 33.06 -16.84
N GLU A 69 -15.51 32.24 -15.77
CA GLU A 69 -15.74 32.70 -14.38
C GLU A 69 -14.66 33.69 -13.94
N ALA A 70 -13.41 33.47 -14.31
CA ALA A 70 -12.31 34.38 -14.03
C ALA A 70 -12.53 35.78 -14.64
N LYS A 71 -13.18 35.87 -15.82
CA LYS A 71 -13.50 37.17 -16.44
C LYS A 71 -14.50 37.98 -15.60
N LYS A 72 -15.42 37.33 -14.88
CA LYS A 72 -16.48 37.96 -14.08
C LYS A 72 -16.00 38.38 -12.67
N ALA A 73 -14.86 37.86 -12.20
CA ALA A 73 -14.33 38.14 -10.87
C ALA A 73 -13.30 39.27 -10.91
N ASP A 74 -13.28 40.10 -9.86
CA ASP A 74 -12.28 41.14 -9.67
C ASP A 74 -11.00 40.57 -9.05
N THR A 75 -11.16 39.63 -8.12
CA THR A 75 -10.07 38.95 -7.41
C THR A 75 -10.21 37.42 -7.57
N ILE A 76 -9.09 36.74 -7.77
CA ILE A 76 -9.03 35.29 -7.93
C ILE A 76 -8.10 34.71 -6.89
N TYR A 77 -8.60 33.73 -6.15
CA TYR A 77 -7.83 32.95 -5.19
C TYR A 77 -7.66 31.53 -5.71
N ILE A 78 -6.43 31.02 -5.78
CA ILE A 78 -6.14 29.63 -6.16
C ILE A 78 -5.80 28.88 -4.88
N ALA A 79 -6.70 27.96 -4.47
CA ALA A 79 -6.69 27.26 -3.18
C ALA A 79 -6.50 25.74 -3.38
N THR A 80 -5.50 25.37 -4.17
CA THR A 80 -5.05 23.98 -4.37
C THR A 80 -4.27 23.49 -3.15
N ASP A 81 -4.00 22.16 -3.06
CA ASP A 81 -3.29 21.55 -1.93
C ASP A 81 -1.93 22.23 -1.65
N PRO A 82 -1.43 22.18 -0.40
CA PRO A 82 -0.21 22.92 0.00
C PRO A 82 1.09 22.29 -0.50
N ASP A 83 1.05 21.14 -1.17
CA ASP A 83 2.24 20.46 -1.70
C ASP A 83 2.67 21.00 -3.08
N ARG A 84 3.84 20.56 -3.56
CA ARG A 84 4.39 20.96 -4.87
C ARG A 84 3.50 20.58 -6.06
N GLU A 85 2.68 19.53 -5.93
CA GLU A 85 1.72 19.14 -6.97
C GLU A 85 0.58 20.16 -7.06
N GLY A 86 0.03 20.59 -5.91
CA GLY A 86 -0.95 21.65 -5.85
C GLY A 86 -0.42 23.00 -6.33
N GLU A 87 0.88 23.29 -6.10
CA GLU A 87 1.52 24.51 -6.56
C GLU A 87 1.67 24.54 -8.09
N ALA A 88 2.03 23.40 -8.71
CA ALA A 88 2.08 23.27 -10.17
C ALA A 88 0.67 23.38 -10.80
N ILE A 89 -0.35 22.82 -10.16
CA ILE A 89 -1.75 22.99 -10.59
C ILE A 89 -2.12 24.48 -10.54
N ALA A 90 -1.78 25.18 -9.45
CA ALA A 90 -2.04 26.59 -9.27
C ALA A 90 -1.38 27.43 -10.38
N ASN A 91 -0.11 27.19 -10.68
CA ASN A 91 0.61 27.87 -11.74
C ASN A 91 -0.04 27.67 -13.13
N HIS A 92 -0.35 26.40 -13.47
CA HIS A 92 -1.02 26.10 -14.75
C HIS A 92 -2.39 26.77 -14.87
N ILE A 93 -3.15 26.87 -13.76
CA ILE A 93 -4.42 27.59 -13.73
C ILE A 93 -4.18 29.08 -13.95
N ALA A 94 -3.25 29.68 -13.21
CA ALA A 94 -2.92 31.10 -13.32
C ALA A 94 -2.53 31.50 -14.74
N GLU A 95 -1.65 30.70 -15.40
CA GLU A 95 -1.27 30.90 -16.82
C GLU A 95 -2.47 30.92 -17.75
N GLU A 96 -3.44 30.01 -17.56
CA GLU A 96 -4.59 29.90 -18.46
C GLU A 96 -5.66 30.99 -18.25
N ILE A 97 -5.83 31.48 -16.99
CA ILE A 97 -6.87 32.47 -16.69
C ILE A 97 -6.39 33.91 -16.75
N THR A 98 -5.05 34.13 -16.80
CA THR A 98 -4.46 35.47 -16.94
C THR A 98 -4.80 36.04 -18.31
N PRO A 99 -5.50 37.20 -18.41
CA PRO A 99 -5.84 37.79 -19.68
C PRO A 99 -4.60 38.40 -20.37
N ALA A 100 -4.54 38.35 -21.70
CA ALA A 100 -3.45 38.94 -22.49
C ALA A 100 -3.35 40.47 -22.31
N LYS A 101 -4.43 41.15 -21.91
CA LYS A 101 -4.45 42.60 -21.59
C LYS A 101 -5.18 42.81 -20.26
N GLY A 102 -4.56 43.55 -19.36
CA GLY A 102 -5.08 43.88 -18.02
C GLY A 102 -4.50 43.00 -16.91
N LYS A 103 -4.23 43.62 -15.73
CA LYS A 103 -3.74 42.90 -14.55
C LYS A 103 -4.92 42.52 -13.67
N LYS A 104 -5.24 41.23 -13.56
CA LYS A 104 -6.12 40.72 -12.51
C LYS A 104 -5.32 40.37 -11.27
N LYS A 105 -5.92 40.53 -10.09
CA LYS A 105 -5.31 40.13 -8.82
C LYS A 105 -5.52 38.62 -8.65
N ILE A 106 -4.45 37.85 -8.81
CA ILE A 106 -4.44 36.40 -8.59
C ILE A 106 -3.58 36.13 -7.37
N PHE A 107 -4.14 35.45 -6.40
CA PHE A 107 -3.50 35.11 -5.15
C PHE A 107 -3.46 33.60 -4.93
N ARG A 108 -2.44 33.14 -4.24
CA ARG A 108 -2.31 31.77 -3.75
C ARG A 108 -2.83 31.71 -2.30
N VAL A 109 -3.64 30.69 -2.02
CA VAL A 109 -4.16 30.42 -0.67
C VAL A 109 -3.85 28.99 -0.32
N THR A 110 -3.23 28.77 0.82
CA THR A 110 -2.90 27.42 1.35
C THR A 110 -3.44 27.25 2.75
N PHE A 111 -3.91 26.06 3.07
CA PHE A 111 -4.33 25.68 4.42
C PHE A 111 -4.10 24.18 4.63
N ASN A 112 -3.69 23.84 5.86
CA ASN A 112 -3.41 22.46 6.24
C ASN A 112 -4.68 21.70 6.66
N GLU A 113 -5.79 22.40 6.89
CA GLU A 113 -7.10 21.85 7.28
C GLU A 113 -8.23 22.65 6.63
N ILE A 114 -9.33 21.96 6.29
CA ILE A 114 -10.49 22.61 5.70
C ILE A 114 -11.54 22.85 6.80
N THR A 115 -11.23 23.83 7.65
CA THR A 115 -12.11 24.35 8.71
C THR A 115 -12.53 25.78 8.40
N GLU A 116 -13.64 26.22 8.98
CA GLU A 116 -14.11 27.60 8.79
C GLU A 116 -13.03 28.62 9.20
N ARG A 117 -12.37 28.40 10.33
CA ARG A 117 -11.30 29.25 10.82
C ARG A 117 -10.12 29.30 9.83
N ALA A 118 -9.57 28.15 9.47
CA ALA A 118 -8.36 28.09 8.63
C ALA A 118 -8.61 28.66 7.22
N VAL A 119 -9.77 28.39 6.62
CA VAL A 119 -10.13 28.93 5.29
C VAL A 119 -10.29 30.45 5.35
N ASN A 120 -10.99 30.99 6.36
CA ASN A 120 -11.19 32.42 6.49
C ASN A 120 -9.88 33.17 6.80
N GLU A 121 -9.00 32.63 7.64
CA GLU A 121 -7.68 33.18 7.89
C GLU A 121 -6.80 33.20 6.63
N ALA A 122 -6.76 32.12 5.89
CA ALA A 122 -5.98 32.03 4.67
C ALA A 122 -6.46 32.99 3.57
N ILE A 123 -7.77 33.24 3.46
CA ILE A 123 -8.31 34.24 2.52
C ILE A 123 -7.92 35.68 2.93
N LYS A 124 -7.79 35.95 4.23
CA LYS A 124 -7.37 37.29 4.73
C LYS A 124 -5.88 37.54 4.50
N THR A 125 -5.06 36.51 4.49
CA THR A 125 -3.61 36.60 4.34
C THR A 125 -3.11 35.78 3.11
N PRO A 126 -3.57 36.15 1.89
CA PRO A 126 -3.19 35.40 0.70
C PRO A 126 -1.72 35.68 0.32
N GLY A 127 -1.06 34.67 -0.21
CA GLY A 127 0.30 34.75 -0.72
C GLY A 127 0.36 34.77 -2.25
N GLU A 128 1.56 34.52 -2.77
CA GLU A 128 1.85 34.33 -4.19
C GLU A 128 2.15 32.86 -4.48
N ILE A 129 2.11 32.47 -5.75
CA ILE A 129 2.51 31.12 -6.19
C ILE A 129 4.02 30.96 -5.96
N ASP A 130 4.41 29.92 -5.26
CA ASP A 130 5.79 29.59 -4.98
C ASP A 130 6.45 28.91 -6.21
N ILE A 131 7.19 29.68 -6.98
CA ILE A 131 7.84 29.20 -8.19
C ILE A 131 8.87 28.11 -7.90
N ASN A 132 9.51 28.08 -6.72
CA ASN A 132 10.47 27.01 -6.41
C ASN A 132 9.75 25.67 -6.23
N LYS A 133 8.55 25.66 -5.68
CA LYS A 133 7.72 24.45 -5.62
C LYS A 133 7.24 24.01 -6.99
N VAL A 134 6.86 24.95 -7.84
CA VAL A 134 6.52 24.70 -9.25
C VAL A 134 7.71 24.08 -9.98
N ASP A 135 8.91 24.67 -9.85
CA ASP A 135 10.16 24.18 -10.44
C ASP A 135 10.51 22.77 -9.94
N ALA A 136 10.33 22.47 -8.66
CA ALA A 136 10.59 21.15 -8.10
C ALA A 136 9.64 20.10 -8.69
N GLN A 137 8.35 20.42 -8.84
CA GLN A 137 7.39 19.53 -9.50
C GLN A 137 7.70 19.35 -10.97
N GLN A 138 8.04 20.45 -11.69
CA GLN A 138 8.42 20.42 -13.10
C GLN A 138 9.66 19.55 -13.31
N ALA A 139 10.71 19.74 -12.52
CA ALA A 139 11.92 18.93 -12.57
C ALA A 139 11.58 17.43 -12.41
N ARG A 140 10.79 17.10 -11.39
CA ARG A 140 10.33 15.73 -11.19
C ARG A 140 9.58 15.20 -12.40
N ARG A 141 8.63 15.98 -12.94
CA ARG A 141 7.83 15.58 -14.10
C ARG A 141 8.70 15.32 -15.32
N ILE A 142 9.71 16.18 -15.58
CA ILE A 142 10.67 16.03 -16.65
C ILE A 142 11.54 14.78 -16.47
N LEU A 143 12.11 14.57 -15.26
CA LEU A 143 12.92 13.40 -14.95
C LEU A 143 12.13 12.08 -15.15
N ASP A 144 10.92 12.00 -14.63
CA ASP A 144 10.06 10.82 -14.79
C ASP A 144 9.66 10.61 -16.26
N ARG A 145 9.51 11.69 -17.04
CA ARG A 145 9.27 11.64 -18.47
C ARG A 145 10.49 11.13 -19.25
N LEU A 146 11.66 11.66 -18.98
CA LEU A 146 12.93 11.25 -19.62
C LEU A 146 13.20 9.76 -19.38
N VAL A 147 13.08 9.30 -18.15
CA VAL A 147 13.26 7.89 -17.81
C VAL A 147 12.19 7.01 -18.46
N GLY A 148 10.91 7.31 -18.21
CA GLY A 148 9.81 6.46 -18.65
C GLY A 148 9.69 6.36 -20.17
N TYR A 149 9.93 7.47 -20.88
CA TYR A 149 9.81 7.54 -22.34
C TYR A 149 10.98 6.86 -23.08
N ASN A 150 12.17 6.83 -22.47
CA ASN A 150 13.35 6.20 -23.05
C ASN A 150 13.48 4.72 -22.65
N LEU A 151 13.30 4.39 -21.38
CA LEU A 151 13.46 3.00 -20.92
C LEU A 151 12.30 2.08 -21.34
N SER A 152 11.05 2.60 -21.43
CA SER A 152 9.94 1.74 -21.83
C SER A 152 10.10 1.18 -23.26
N PRO A 153 10.46 1.96 -24.29
CA PRO A 153 10.80 1.44 -25.62
C PRO A 153 12.02 0.51 -25.62
N PHE A 154 13.03 0.79 -24.79
CA PHE A 154 14.17 -0.10 -24.63
C PHE A 154 13.71 -1.48 -24.14
N LEU A 155 12.89 -1.56 -23.08
CA LEU A 155 12.30 -2.80 -22.58
C LEU A 155 11.42 -3.49 -23.63
N TRP A 156 10.70 -2.73 -24.47
CA TRP A 156 9.89 -3.32 -25.54
C TRP A 156 10.72 -4.02 -26.61
N LYS A 157 11.88 -3.47 -26.92
CA LYS A 157 12.81 -4.08 -27.89
C LYS A 157 13.50 -5.32 -27.31
N LYS A 158 13.87 -5.25 -26.02
CA LYS A 158 14.74 -6.26 -25.39
C LYS A 158 13.96 -7.40 -24.73
N VAL A 159 12.79 -7.11 -24.14
CA VAL A 159 11.95 -8.09 -23.43
C VAL A 159 10.62 -8.29 -24.18
N ARG A 160 9.65 -7.37 -24.01
CA ARG A 160 8.36 -7.38 -24.71
C ARG A 160 7.64 -6.05 -24.68
N ARG A 161 6.70 -5.84 -25.62
CA ARG A 161 5.81 -4.67 -25.66
C ARG A 161 4.93 -4.56 -24.41
N GLY A 162 4.68 -3.30 -24.00
CA GLY A 162 3.77 -2.96 -22.90
C GLY A 162 4.41 -2.91 -21.52
N LEU A 163 5.72 -3.12 -21.41
CA LEU A 163 6.49 -2.90 -20.19
C LEU A 163 6.77 -1.42 -19.98
N SER A 164 6.96 -1.02 -18.74
CA SER A 164 7.38 0.35 -18.40
C SER A 164 8.41 0.31 -17.29
N ALA A 165 9.39 1.19 -17.37
CA ALA A 165 10.31 1.46 -16.28
C ALA A 165 10.13 2.90 -15.80
N GLY A 166 10.43 3.13 -14.54
CA GLY A 166 10.42 4.44 -13.94
C GLY A 166 11.40 4.50 -12.79
N ARG A 167 11.96 5.68 -12.56
CA ARG A 167 13.04 5.92 -11.60
C ARG A 167 12.79 5.27 -10.23
N VAL A 168 11.69 5.57 -9.59
CA VAL A 168 11.40 5.08 -8.24
C VAL A 168 10.76 3.68 -8.24
N GLN A 169 9.86 3.40 -9.20
CA GLN A 169 9.17 2.10 -9.26
C GLN A 169 10.13 0.93 -9.54
N SER A 170 11.15 1.12 -10.37
CA SER A 170 12.12 0.06 -10.68
C SER A 170 12.99 -0.28 -9.47
N VAL A 171 13.33 0.72 -8.67
CA VAL A 171 14.05 0.55 -7.41
C VAL A 171 13.20 -0.18 -6.37
N ALA A 172 11.88 0.07 -6.31
CA ALA A 172 10.98 -0.69 -5.46
C ALA A 172 10.86 -2.17 -5.88
N VAL A 173 10.87 -2.47 -7.19
CA VAL A 173 10.94 -3.85 -7.69
C VAL A 173 12.25 -4.51 -7.28
N ARG A 174 13.39 -3.81 -7.37
CA ARG A 174 14.70 -4.29 -6.92
C ARG A 174 14.68 -4.70 -5.45
N LEU A 175 14.10 -3.90 -4.55
CA LEU A 175 13.98 -4.27 -3.14
C LEU A 175 13.29 -5.63 -2.95
N VAL A 176 12.19 -5.86 -3.69
CA VAL A 176 11.45 -7.12 -3.60
C VAL A 176 12.24 -8.29 -4.19
N VAL A 177 12.95 -8.08 -5.32
CA VAL A 177 13.80 -9.10 -5.96
C VAL A 177 14.99 -9.46 -5.06
N ASP A 178 15.69 -8.46 -4.51
CA ASP A 178 16.84 -8.68 -3.64
C ASP A 178 16.42 -9.45 -2.37
N ARG A 179 15.26 -9.11 -1.77
CA ARG A 179 14.69 -9.87 -0.64
C ARG A 179 14.39 -11.32 -1.00
N GLU A 180 13.87 -11.60 -2.17
CA GLU A 180 13.59 -12.99 -2.59
C GLU A 180 14.89 -13.78 -2.79
N ARG A 181 15.97 -13.11 -3.25
CA ARG A 181 17.30 -13.70 -3.35
C ARG A 181 17.92 -13.98 -1.99
N GLU A 182 17.78 -13.04 -1.03
CA GLU A 182 18.18 -13.25 0.36
C GLU A 182 17.48 -14.47 0.95
N ILE A 183 16.16 -14.61 0.73
CA ILE A 183 15.38 -15.76 1.21
C ILE A 183 15.86 -17.05 0.55
N SER A 184 16.09 -17.04 -0.77
CA SER A 184 16.51 -18.23 -1.53
C SER A 184 17.93 -18.68 -1.20
N ALA A 185 18.81 -17.74 -0.86
CA ALA A 185 20.19 -18.02 -0.47
C ALA A 185 20.34 -18.38 1.01
N PHE A 186 19.25 -18.26 1.79
CA PHE A 186 19.30 -18.47 3.23
C PHE A 186 19.44 -19.94 3.59
N ASN A 187 20.45 -20.27 4.34
CA ASN A 187 20.64 -21.59 4.91
C ASN A 187 20.01 -21.64 6.31
N LYS A 188 19.09 -22.56 6.51
CA LYS A 188 18.49 -22.81 7.82
C LYS A 188 19.50 -23.53 8.73
N GLU A 189 19.79 -22.95 9.86
CA GLU A 189 20.63 -23.52 10.89
C GLU A 189 19.77 -23.97 12.06
N GLU A 190 20.03 -25.18 12.56
CA GLU A 190 19.40 -25.74 13.74
C GLU A 190 20.02 -25.13 14.99
N TYR A 191 19.20 -24.81 15.96
CA TYR A 191 19.62 -24.47 17.32
C TYR A 191 18.54 -24.91 18.31
N TRP A 192 18.97 -25.07 19.56
CA TRP A 192 18.08 -25.50 20.64
C TRP A 192 18.06 -24.47 21.75
N THR A 193 16.92 -24.38 22.46
CA THR A 193 16.78 -23.67 23.71
C THR A 193 16.34 -24.63 24.78
N ILE A 194 16.80 -24.37 26.00
CA ILE A 194 16.43 -25.13 27.18
C ILE A 194 15.63 -24.23 28.10
N GLU A 195 14.41 -24.63 28.40
CA GLU A 195 13.48 -23.91 29.24
C GLU A 195 13.04 -24.79 30.40
N ALA A 196 13.15 -24.25 31.62
CA ALA A 196 12.74 -24.92 32.83
C ALA A 196 11.43 -24.34 33.35
N VAL A 197 10.50 -25.21 33.72
CA VAL A 197 9.35 -24.85 34.54
C VAL A 197 9.78 -24.93 35.99
N MET A 198 9.75 -23.81 36.70
CA MET A 198 10.24 -23.68 38.06
C MET A 198 9.16 -23.23 39.03
N ALA A 199 9.30 -23.54 40.31
CA ALA A 199 8.46 -23.09 41.41
C ALA A 199 9.28 -22.82 42.67
N ALA A 200 8.82 -21.87 43.51
CA ALA A 200 9.45 -21.65 44.82
C ALA A 200 9.43 -22.90 45.68
N ALA A 201 10.56 -23.22 46.36
CA ALA A 201 10.62 -24.38 47.23
C ALA A 201 9.80 -24.21 48.53
N SER A 202 9.54 -22.97 48.96
CA SER A 202 8.85 -22.60 50.20
C SER A 202 7.30 -22.71 50.13
N GLY A 203 6.76 -23.59 49.24
CA GLY A 203 5.29 -23.92 49.26
C GLY A 203 4.42 -23.11 48.31
N GLY A 204 4.97 -22.29 47.42
CA GLY A 204 4.22 -21.61 46.39
C GLY A 204 3.77 -22.56 45.25
N THR A 205 2.47 -22.54 44.89
CA THR A 205 1.94 -23.33 43.76
C THR A 205 2.16 -22.67 42.40
N GLN A 206 2.58 -21.41 42.38
CA GLN A 206 2.80 -20.64 41.16
C GLN A 206 4.08 -21.10 40.44
N GLN A 207 3.86 -21.66 39.25
CA GLN A 207 4.94 -22.05 38.35
C GLN A 207 5.28 -20.90 37.40
N PHE A 208 6.53 -20.83 36.98
CA PHE A 208 7.01 -19.86 36.01
C PHE A 208 8.08 -20.46 35.08
N ASN A 209 8.21 -19.94 33.88
CA ASN A 209 9.20 -20.41 32.91
C ASN A 209 10.50 -19.61 33.06
N ALA A 210 11.62 -20.32 33.05
CA ALA A 210 12.93 -19.73 33.00
C ALA A 210 13.77 -20.36 31.87
N ARG A 211 14.43 -19.54 31.07
CA ARG A 211 15.25 -19.99 29.94
C ARG A 211 16.70 -20.04 30.32
N LEU A 212 17.44 -21.09 29.90
CA LEU A 212 18.87 -21.19 30.11
C LEU A 212 19.57 -19.98 29.47
N TYR A 213 20.19 -19.15 30.30
CA TYR A 213 20.81 -17.88 29.93
C TYR A 213 22.34 -17.99 29.85
N LYS A 214 22.93 -18.74 30.78
CA LYS A 214 24.37 -18.98 30.87
C LYS A 214 24.66 -20.45 31.18
N TYR A 215 25.62 -21.04 30.49
CA TYR A 215 26.05 -22.41 30.74
C TYR A 215 27.57 -22.45 30.87
N LYS A 216 28.06 -22.88 32.05
CA LYS A 216 29.50 -22.99 32.37
C LYS A 216 30.27 -21.72 31.99
N ASN A 217 29.81 -20.57 32.42
CA ASN A 217 30.31 -19.21 32.17
C ASN A 217 30.01 -18.62 30.79
N ALA A 218 29.61 -19.41 29.81
CA ALA A 218 29.32 -18.93 28.47
C ALA A 218 27.84 -18.52 28.31
N LEU A 219 27.56 -17.39 27.67
CA LEU A 219 26.21 -16.94 27.36
C LEU A 219 25.58 -17.85 26.29
N VAL A 220 24.38 -18.37 26.56
CA VAL A 220 23.62 -19.15 25.57
C VAL A 220 23.04 -18.25 24.50
N VAL A 221 23.36 -18.55 23.25
CA VAL A 221 22.94 -17.74 22.08
C VAL A 221 22.21 -18.57 21.05
N ASN A 222 21.44 -17.90 20.21
CA ASN A 222 20.62 -18.52 19.13
C ASN A 222 21.32 -18.52 17.77
N ARG A 223 22.46 -17.86 17.63
CA ARG A 223 23.25 -17.78 16.38
C ARG A 223 24.73 -17.66 16.74
N ASP A 224 25.58 -18.14 15.85
CA ASP A 224 27.01 -17.84 15.92
C ASP A 224 27.23 -16.33 15.87
N ALA A 225 27.78 -15.83 16.95
CA ALA A 225 28.11 -14.42 17.06
C ALA A 225 29.64 -14.28 16.99
N LYS A 226 30.12 -13.20 16.38
CA LYS A 226 31.51 -12.90 16.01
C LYS A 226 32.56 -12.88 17.18
N LYS A 227 32.17 -13.27 18.39
CA LYS A 227 33.10 -13.45 19.56
C LYS A 227 32.86 -14.84 20.14
N GLU A 228 33.73 -15.78 19.81
CA GLU A 228 33.62 -17.22 20.15
C GLU A 228 33.84 -17.53 21.62
N ASP A 229 34.65 -16.76 22.34
CA ASP A 229 35.19 -17.17 23.63
C ASP A 229 34.23 -17.03 24.86
N GLU A 230 33.05 -16.38 24.69
CA GLU A 230 32.08 -16.15 25.78
C GLU A 230 30.66 -16.64 25.46
N ARG A 231 30.49 -17.43 24.39
CA ARG A 231 29.14 -17.79 23.87
C ARG A 231 29.02 -19.28 23.61
N PHE A 232 27.85 -19.84 23.98
CA PHE A 232 27.52 -21.24 23.82
C PHE A 232 26.28 -21.40 22.95
N LEU A 233 26.45 -22.07 21.83
CA LEU A 233 25.36 -22.43 20.94
C LEU A 233 24.98 -23.89 21.11
N ILE A 234 23.75 -24.19 21.47
CA ILE A 234 23.20 -25.54 21.49
C ILE A 234 22.78 -25.89 20.07
N LYS A 235 23.66 -26.48 19.28
CA LYS A 235 23.55 -26.62 17.84
C LYS A 235 22.83 -27.89 17.38
N ASP A 236 22.63 -28.87 18.27
CA ASP A 236 22.01 -30.14 17.95
C ASP A 236 21.35 -30.80 19.17
N GLY A 237 20.50 -31.79 18.93
CA GLY A 237 19.77 -32.51 19.97
C GLY A 237 20.69 -33.26 20.95
N LYS A 238 21.84 -33.75 20.50
CA LYS A 238 22.80 -34.44 21.37
C LYS A 238 23.40 -33.46 22.42
N THR A 239 23.73 -32.26 21.95
CA THR A 239 24.22 -31.19 22.83
C THR A 239 23.12 -30.76 23.80
N ALA A 240 21.87 -30.64 23.34
CA ALA A 240 20.72 -30.31 24.19
C ALA A 240 20.48 -31.40 25.25
N GLU A 241 20.58 -32.67 24.90
CA GLU A 241 20.46 -33.79 25.84
C GLU A 241 21.58 -33.80 26.87
N ALA A 242 22.81 -33.59 26.44
CA ALA A 242 23.97 -33.55 27.38
C ALA A 242 23.84 -32.40 28.38
N VAL A 243 23.44 -31.22 27.94
CA VAL A 243 23.19 -30.06 28.81
C VAL A 243 22.02 -30.33 29.75
N SER A 244 20.91 -30.91 29.26
CA SER A 244 19.75 -31.23 30.10
C SER A 244 20.10 -32.26 31.19
N ALA A 245 20.80 -33.35 30.83
CA ALA A 245 21.22 -34.37 31.78
C ALA A 245 22.19 -33.84 32.88
N ASP A 246 22.96 -32.80 32.55
CA ASP A 246 23.81 -32.10 33.51
C ASP A 246 22.95 -31.23 34.47
N LEU A 247 21.92 -30.55 33.93
CA LEU A 247 21.04 -29.64 34.67
C LEU A 247 20.01 -30.37 35.55
N GLU A 248 19.49 -31.52 35.14
CA GLU A 248 18.49 -32.30 35.88
C GLU A 248 19.02 -32.79 37.26
N LYS A 249 20.35 -32.84 37.44
CA LYS A 249 20.99 -33.30 38.68
C LYS A 249 21.29 -32.15 39.64
N GLN A 250 21.01 -30.93 39.28
CA GLN A 250 21.39 -29.75 40.03
C GLN A 250 20.25 -29.25 40.93
N GLU A 251 20.61 -28.63 42.02
CA GLU A 251 19.73 -27.82 42.85
C GLU A 251 19.85 -26.34 42.42
N PHE A 252 18.76 -25.60 42.53
CA PHE A 252 18.71 -24.23 42.04
C PHE A 252 18.37 -23.24 43.15
N VAL A 253 18.99 -22.07 43.06
CA VAL A 253 18.76 -20.95 43.96
C VAL A 253 18.67 -19.65 43.19
N VAL A 254 17.86 -18.73 43.68
CA VAL A 254 17.78 -17.37 43.11
C VAL A 254 19.10 -16.64 43.41
N THR A 255 19.83 -16.28 42.33
CA THR A 255 21.12 -15.57 42.47
C THR A 255 20.94 -14.05 42.39
N SER A 256 19.89 -13.57 41.75
CA SER A 256 19.60 -12.13 41.67
C SER A 256 18.13 -11.88 41.29
N VAL A 257 17.56 -10.85 41.91
CA VAL A 257 16.23 -10.33 41.56
C VAL A 257 16.34 -8.85 41.24
N GLU A 258 16.30 -8.53 39.96
CA GLU A 258 16.37 -7.16 39.49
C GLU A 258 14.97 -6.63 39.13
N LYS A 259 14.52 -5.57 39.81
CA LYS A 259 13.27 -4.85 39.50
C LYS A 259 13.61 -3.49 38.91
N LYS A 260 13.20 -3.24 37.68
CA LYS A 260 13.44 -1.98 36.96
C LYS A 260 12.13 -1.35 36.50
N LEU A 261 11.97 -0.06 36.78
CA LEU A 261 10.90 0.74 36.19
C LEU A 261 11.32 1.18 34.78
N ARG A 262 10.62 0.67 33.78
CA ARG A 262 10.80 1.08 32.37
C ARG A 262 9.67 2.02 31.95
N LYS A 263 10.02 3.19 31.45
CA LYS A 263 9.07 4.10 30.82
C LYS A 263 9.01 3.82 29.33
N ARG A 264 7.80 3.62 28.81
CA ARG A 264 7.55 3.47 27.37
C ARG A 264 6.86 4.73 26.90
N SER A 265 7.54 5.54 26.05
CA SER A 265 6.99 6.76 25.50
C SER A 265 5.97 6.48 24.40
N PRO A 266 4.95 7.35 24.25
CA PRO A 266 4.02 7.27 23.14
C PRO A 266 4.73 7.55 21.81
N ALA A 267 4.23 6.94 20.75
CA ALA A 267 4.72 7.18 19.42
C ALA A 267 4.17 8.51 18.86
N ALA A 268 4.92 9.12 17.93
CA ALA A 268 4.56 10.37 17.28
C ALA A 268 3.18 10.30 16.58
N PRO A 269 2.49 11.42 16.35
CA PRO A 269 1.31 11.46 15.51
C PRO A 269 1.65 10.97 14.10
N PHE A 270 0.64 10.64 13.29
CA PHE A 270 0.91 10.11 11.97
C PHE A 270 1.52 11.12 11.01
N ILE A 271 2.48 10.65 10.24
CA ILE A 271 2.87 11.17 8.93
C ILE A 271 2.36 10.20 7.86
N THR A 272 2.45 10.55 6.59
CA THR A 272 1.91 9.72 5.49
C THR A 272 2.38 8.27 5.55
N SER A 273 3.68 8.04 5.74
CA SER A 273 4.27 6.70 5.77
C SER A 273 3.76 5.86 6.94
N THR A 274 3.77 6.43 8.16
CA THR A 274 3.31 5.72 9.35
C THR A 274 1.80 5.48 9.35
N LEU A 275 0.99 6.40 8.77
CA LEU A 275 -0.43 6.19 8.55
C LEU A 275 -0.69 5.00 7.61
N GLN A 276 0.04 4.93 6.49
CA GLN A 276 -0.07 3.80 5.56
C GLN A 276 0.35 2.48 6.19
N GLN A 277 1.41 2.47 6.99
CA GLN A 277 1.88 1.29 7.72
C GLN A 277 0.84 0.78 8.70
N GLU A 278 0.34 1.63 9.59
CA GLU A 278 -0.63 1.22 10.61
C GLU A 278 -2.01 0.88 10.02
N ALA A 279 -2.47 1.60 9.00
CA ALA A 279 -3.68 1.25 8.28
C ALA A 279 -3.56 -0.12 7.59
N SER A 280 -2.38 -0.46 7.08
CA SER A 280 -2.12 -1.79 6.51
C SER A 280 -2.15 -2.88 7.58
N ARG A 281 -1.54 -2.66 8.75
CA ARG A 281 -1.49 -3.63 9.85
C ARG A 281 -2.85 -3.83 10.51
N LYS A 282 -3.49 -2.74 10.96
CA LYS A 282 -4.72 -2.78 11.77
C LYS A 282 -6.00 -2.92 10.94
N LEU A 283 -6.06 -2.26 9.78
CA LEU A 283 -7.27 -2.19 8.97
C LEU A 283 -7.21 -3.04 7.69
N ARG A 284 -6.04 -3.63 7.39
CA ARG A 284 -5.79 -4.37 6.14
C ARG A 284 -6.02 -3.52 4.89
N PHE A 285 -5.82 -2.20 5.01
CA PHE A 285 -5.93 -1.29 3.89
C PHE A 285 -4.65 -1.31 3.05
N THR A 286 -4.80 -1.22 1.74
CA THR A 286 -3.66 -0.90 0.86
C THR A 286 -3.28 0.57 1.02
N ALA A 287 -2.02 0.93 0.74
CA ALA A 287 -1.56 2.31 0.76
C ALA A 287 -2.46 3.21 -0.12
N LYS A 288 -2.88 2.71 -1.30
CA LYS A 288 -3.82 3.42 -2.19
C LYS A 288 -5.19 3.65 -1.53
N LYS A 289 -5.76 2.63 -0.88
CA LYS A 289 -7.04 2.74 -0.18
C LYS A 289 -6.94 3.71 0.99
N THR A 290 -5.84 3.64 1.76
CA THR A 290 -5.57 4.56 2.88
C THR A 290 -5.57 6.01 2.40
N MET A 291 -4.79 6.32 1.35
CA MET A 291 -4.69 7.69 0.84
C MET A 291 -6.00 8.18 0.22
N MET A 292 -6.75 7.34 -0.47
CA MET A 292 -8.06 7.71 -1.02
C MET A 292 -9.07 8.02 0.10
N THR A 293 -9.09 7.24 1.17
CA THR A 293 -9.98 7.46 2.31
C THR A 293 -9.57 8.70 3.11
N ALA A 294 -8.26 8.90 3.31
CA ALA A 294 -7.73 10.10 3.97
C ALA A 294 -8.05 11.38 3.17
N GLN A 295 -7.94 11.34 1.83
CA GLN A 295 -8.33 12.46 0.97
C GLN A 295 -9.81 12.83 1.16
N GLN A 296 -10.71 11.85 1.27
CA GLN A 296 -12.12 12.10 1.53
C GLN A 296 -12.35 12.75 2.88
N LEU A 297 -11.66 12.29 3.93
CA LEU A 297 -11.74 12.87 5.27
C LEU A 297 -11.21 14.32 5.31
N TYR A 298 -10.15 14.62 4.55
CA TYR A 298 -9.59 15.94 4.42
C TYR A 298 -10.48 16.91 3.65
N GLU A 299 -10.99 16.50 2.47
CA GLU A 299 -11.75 17.38 1.56
C GLU A 299 -13.14 17.75 2.10
N GLY A 300 -13.69 16.94 3.00
CA GLY A 300 -14.92 17.22 3.72
C GLY A 300 -15.96 16.10 3.64
N ILE A 301 -16.58 15.88 4.78
CA ILE A 301 -17.68 14.94 4.99
C ILE A 301 -18.94 15.72 5.31
N GLU A 302 -20.06 15.31 4.73
CA GLU A 302 -21.37 15.89 5.05
C GLU A 302 -21.84 15.42 6.44
N LEU A 303 -21.97 16.34 7.38
CA LEU A 303 -22.38 16.11 8.77
C LEU A 303 -23.84 16.53 9.03
N GLY A 304 -24.71 16.32 8.06
CA GLY A 304 -26.14 16.67 8.19
C GLY A 304 -26.37 18.17 8.32
N LYS A 305 -27.01 18.62 9.40
CA LYS A 305 -27.32 20.04 9.63
C LYS A 305 -26.07 20.91 9.82
N GLU A 306 -24.98 20.36 10.27
CA GLU A 306 -23.71 21.09 10.49
C GLU A 306 -22.96 21.36 9.17
N GLY A 307 -23.41 20.78 8.07
CA GLY A 307 -22.82 21.00 6.76
C GLY A 307 -21.65 20.06 6.46
N SER A 308 -20.71 20.50 5.62
CA SER A 308 -19.55 19.71 5.22
C SER A 308 -18.31 20.22 5.95
N ALA A 309 -17.52 19.31 6.53
CA ALA A 309 -16.30 19.64 7.27
C ALA A 309 -15.16 18.67 6.94
N GLY A 310 -13.94 19.20 6.79
CA GLY A 310 -12.72 18.37 6.71
C GLY A 310 -12.37 17.87 8.10
N LEU A 311 -12.34 16.53 8.28
CA LEU A 311 -12.17 15.91 9.60
C LEU A 311 -10.70 15.69 10.00
N ILE A 312 -9.78 15.76 9.05
CA ILE A 312 -8.33 15.61 9.31
C ILE A 312 -7.53 16.72 8.62
N THR A 313 -6.32 16.94 9.09
CA THR A 313 -5.32 17.78 8.43
C THR A 313 -4.84 17.13 7.13
N TYR A 314 -4.11 17.86 6.32
CA TYR A 314 -3.55 17.39 5.05
C TYR A 314 -2.68 16.17 5.26
N MET A 315 -3.02 15.07 4.58
CA MET A 315 -2.47 13.75 4.84
C MET A 315 -1.16 13.43 4.12
N ARG A 316 -0.72 14.27 3.18
CA ARG A 316 0.57 14.12 2.51
C ARG A 316 1.61 14.98 3.23
N THR A 317 2.14 14.47 4.31
CA THR A 317 3.10 15.17 5.17
C THR A 317 4.16 14.22 5.70
N ASP A 318 5.34 14.72 5.93
CA ASP A 318 6.45 14.09 6.66
C ASP A 318 6.78 14.85 7.95
N SER A 319 5.97 15.86 8.30
CA SER A 319 6.11 16.67 9.51
C SER A 319 5.35 16.06 10.68
N TYR A 320 5.97 16.06 11.85
CA TYR A 320 5.34 15.72 13.14
C TYR A 320 4.85 16.94 13.92
N ARG A 321 4.93 18.14 13.34
CA ARG A 321 4.48 19.37 13.98
C ARG A 321 2.98 19.30 14.26
N ILE A 322 2.60 19.80 15.43
CA ILE A 322 1.20 19.94 15.86
C ILE A 322 0.96 21.41 16.17
N ALA A 323 -0.15 21.97 15.71
CA ALA A 323 -0.54 23.33 16.07
C ALA A 323 -0.78 23.44 17.58
N PRO A 324 -0.37 24.56 18.22
CA PRO A 324 -0.53 24.75 19.67
C PRO A 324 -1.97 24.57 20.15
N GLU A 325 -2.95 25.05 19.39
CA GLU A 325 -4.37 24.93 19.72
C GLU A 325 -4.82 23.46 19.76
N ALA A 326 -4.29 22.63 18.85
CA ALA A 326 -4.60 21.20 18.81
C ALA A 326 -3.96 20.44 19.99
N GLN A 327 -2.81 20.91 20.49
CA GLN A 327 -2.19 20.36 21.69
C GLN A 327 -3.02 20.70 22.94
N GLU A 328 -3.49 21.96 23.07
CA GLU A 328 -4.31 22.36 24.20
C GLU A 328 -5.65 21.62 24.26
N TRP A 329 -6.34 21.45 23.14
CA TRP A 329 -7.56 20.66 23.17
C TRP A 329 -7.31 19.16 23.39
N ALA A 330 -6.22 18.61 22.91
CA ALA A 330 -5.84 17.22 23.22
C ALA A 330 -5.61 17.03 24.71
N LYS A 331 -4.93 18.00 25.38
CA LYS A 331 -4.76 18.02 26.84
C LYS A 331 -6.11 18.02 27.55
N THR A 332 -7.00 18.95 27.19
CA THR A 332 -8.35 19.04 27.80
C THR A 332 -9.09 17.70 27.64
N TYR A 333 -9.12 17.12 26.45
CA TYR A 333 -9.75 15.84 26.19
C TYR A 333 -9.15 14.70 27.02
N ILE A 334 -7.81 14.66 27.15
CA ILE A 334 -7.12 13.63 27.94
C ILE A 334 -7.49 13.76 29.42
N GLU A 335 -7.41 14.97 29.98
CA GLU A 335 -7.69 15.24 31.38
C GLU A 335 -9.16 14.94 31.75
N GLU A 336 -10.11 15.28 30.87
CA GLU A 336 -11.54 15.02 31.09
C GLU A 336 -11.90 13.54 30.96
N LYS A 337 -11.32 12.82 30.01
CA LYS A 337 -11.71 11.43 29.69
C LYS A 337 -10.93 10.39 30.48
N PHE A 338 -9.66 10.63 30.79
CA PHE A 338 -8.76 9.64 31.38
C PHE A 338 -8.27 10.07 32.78
N GLY A 339 -8.22 11.35 33.08
CA GLY A 339 -7.66 11.89 34.31
C GLY A 339 -6.37 12.70 34.06
N LYS A 340 -6.06 13.58 35.02
CA LYS A 340 -4.92 14.52 34.89
C LYS A 340 -3.57 13.80 34.79
N GLU A 341 -3.41 12.66 35.39
CA GLU A 341 -2.20 11.84 35.39
C GLU A 341 -1.87 11.29 33.99
N TYR A 342 -2.87 11.19 33.10
CA TYR A 342 -2.67 10.74 31.73
C TYR A 342 -2.10 11.83 30.81
N HIS A 343 -2.03 13.10 31.25
CA HIS A 343 -1.30 14.15 30.55
C HIS A 343 0.03 14.43 31.28
N PRO A 344 1.19 14.47 30.56
CA PRO A 344 2.51 14.55 31.21
C PRO A 344 2.86 15.92 31.80
N GLY A 345 1.93 16.86 31.89
CA GLY A 345 2.12 18.22 32.38
C GLY A 345 2.80 19.18 31.37
N LYS A 346 3.44 18.63 30.34
CA LYS A 346 4.03 19.36 29.21
C LYS A 346 3.69 18.65 27.91
N PHE A 347 3.59 19.38 26.82
CA PHE A 347 3.30 18.78 25.51
C PHE A 347 4.46 17.92 25.02
N ASN A 348 4.11 16.75 24.47
CA ASN A 348 5.08 15.91 23.79
C ASN A 348 5.44 16.54 22.44
N VAL A 349 6.73 16.76 22.21
CA VAL A 349 7.26 17.33 20.96
C VAL A 349 8.07 16.27 20.24
N TYR A 350 7.79 16.09 18.96
CA TYR A 350 8.45 15.12 18.10
C TYR A 350 9.28 15.83 17.03
N LYS A 351 10.52 15.38 16.84
CA LYS A 351 11.41 15.98 15.84
C LYS A 351 11.15 15.35 14.47
N SER A 352 10.89 16.18 13.47
CA SER A 352 10.88 15.77 12.07
C SER A 352 12.30 15.57 11.56
N LYS A 353 12.50 14.68 10.57
CA LYS A 353 13.80 14.53 9.90
C LYS A 353 14.08 15.79 9.07
N GLY A 354 15.32 16.26 9.07
CA GLY A 354 15.81 17.60 8.71
C GLY A 354 15.48 18.21 7.35
N SER A 355 14.65 17.59 6.52
CA SER A 355 14.10 18.17 5.28
C SER A 355 12.58 18.24 5.30
N ALA A 356 11.96 18.01 6.46
CA ALA A 356 10.52 18.11 6.59
C ALA A 356 10.08 19.54 6.25
N GLN A 357 9.03 19.64 5.47
CA GLN A 357 8.41 20.92 5.14
C GLN A 357 7.83 21.51 6.43
N ASP A 358 8.53 22.45 7.06
CA ASP A 358 8.16 23.07 8.33
C ASP A 358 6.76 23.72 8.31
N ALA A 359 6.24 23.99 7.12
CA ALA A 359 4.89 24.53 6.93
C ALA A 359 3.77 23.49 7.12
N HIS A 360 4.08 22.19 7.05
CA HIS A 360 3.08 21.12 7.21
C HIS A 360 2.89 20.73 8.68
N GLU A 361 1.74 20.13 8.94
CA GLU A 361 1.41 19.49 10.21
C GLU A 361 1.33 17.98 10.08
N ALA A 362 1.40 17.29 11.23
CA ALA A 362 1.08 15.87 11.32
C ALA A 362 -0.38 15.60 10.93
N VAL A 363 -0.68 14.37 10.53
CA VAL A 363 -2.05 13.93 10.28
C VAL A 363 -2.78 13.79 11.61
N ARG A 364 -3.75 14.67 11.84
CA ARG A 364 -4.53 14.76 13.07
C ARG A 364 -6.00 15.13 12.80
N PRO A 365 -6.90 14.92 13.76
CA PRO A 365 -8.25 15.48 13.72
C PRO A 365 -8.22 17.01 13.72
N THR A 366 -9.23 17.61 13.11
CA THR A 366 -9.37 19.09 12.99
C THR A 366 -10.31 19.70 14.03
N TYR A 367 -11.22 18.90 14.59
CA TYR A 367 -12.23 19.34 15.54
C TYR A 367 -12.25 18.45 16.79
N MET A 368 -12.33 19.06 17.97
CA MET A 368 -12.40 18.39 19.25
C MET A 368 -13.75 17.68 19.48
N ASP A 369 -14.84 18.34 19.08
CA ASP A 369 -16.22 17.87 19.27
C ASP A 369 -16.65 16.78 18.28
N LYS A 370 -15.84 16.57 17.22
CA LYS A 370 -16.09 15.55 16.20
C LYS A 370 -15.37 14.24 16.55
N THR A 371 -15.70 13.66 17.73
CA THR A 371 -15.14 12.35 18.10
C THR A 371 -15.56 11.28 17.09
N PRO A 372 -14.80 10.17 16.93
CA PRO A 372 -15.19 9.10 16.02
C PRO A 372 -16.62 8.61 16.24
N GLU A 373 -17.05 8.51 17.48
CA GLU A 373 -18.41 8.09 17.85
C GLU A 373 -19.48 9.08 17.42
N SER A 374 -19.22 10.39 17.61
CA SER A 374 -20.21 11.45 17.28
C SER A 374 -20.47 11.55 15.77
N VAL A 375 -19.46 11.29 14.94
CA VAL A 375 -19.56 11.37 13.47
C VAL A 375 -19.81 10.02 12.78
N LYS A 376 -19.89 8.94 13.54
CA LYS A 376 -19.99 7.55 13.01
C LYS A 376 -21.12 7.35 12.00
N SER A 377 -22.29 7.94 12.26
CA SER A 377 -23.47 7.83 11.39
C SER A 377 -23.30 8.51 10.02
N TYR A 378 -22.35 9.43 9.89
CA TYR A 378 -22.07 10.16 8.66
C TYR A 378 -20.92 9.54 7.84
N LEU A 379 -20.18 8.60 8.43
CA LEU A 379 -19.01 7.98 7.85
C LEU A 379 -19.32 6.60 7.27
N THR A 380 -18.71 6.26 6.16
CA THR A 380 -18.63 4.86 5.72
C THR A 380 -17.77 4.06 6.71
N LYS A 381 -17.90 2.74 6.72
CA LYS A 381 -17.09 1.85 7.55
C LYS A 381 -15.58 2.13 7.42
N ASP A 382 -15.10 2.31 6.18
CA ASP A 382 -13.69 2.56 5.91
C ASP A 382 -13.24 3.95 6.42
N GLN A 383 -14.07 4.99 6.22
CA GLN A 383 -13.81 6.34 6.72
C GLN A 383 -13.79 6.37 8.25
N TYR A 384 -14.76 5.72 8.89
CA TYR A 384 -14.80 5.60 10.36
C TYR A 384 -13.56 4.90 10.90
N SER A 385 -13.20 3.75 10.33
CA SER A 385 -12.03 2.99 10.79
C SER A 385 -10.74 3.78 10.68
N LEU A 386 -10.53 4.50 9.56
CA LEU A 386 -9.33 5.32 9.37
C LEU A 386 -9.34 6.56 10.27
N TYR A 387 -10.48 7.22 10.41
CA TYR A 387 -10.63 8.39 11.29
C TYR A 387 -10.37 8.02 12.76
N ASN A 388 -10.94 6.91 13.22
CA ASN A 388 -10.71 6.39 14.58
C ASN A 388 -9.23 6.04 14.81
N LEU A 389 -8.55 5.47 13.82
CA LEU A 389 -7.12 5.19 13.89
C LEU A 389 -6.30 6.49 14.04
N ILE A 390 -6.62 7.53 13.25
CA ILE A 390 -5.95 8.83 13.31
C ILE A 390 -6.22 9.51 14.65
N TRP A 391 -7.45 9.50 15.11
CA TRP A 391 -7.87 10.07 16.39
C TRP A 391 -7.11 9.46 17.56
N ASN A 392 -7.17 8.14 17.68
CA ASN A 392 -6.54 7.43 18.79
C ASN A 392 -5.01 7.64 18.81
N ARG A 393 -4.37 7.63 17.64
CA ARG A 393 -2.94 7.87 17.54
C ARG A 393 -2.57 9.30 17.95
N PHE A 394 -3.34 10.29 17.51
CA PHE A 394 -3.10 11.69 17.84
C PHE A 394 -3.24 11.93 19.35
N ILE A 395 -4.35 11.50 19.96
CA ILE A 395 -4.56 11.65 21.41
C ILE A 395 -3.46 10.92 22.19
N ALA A 396 -3.20 9.64 21.85
CA ALA A 396 -2.15 8.84 22.50
C ALA A 396 -0.77 9.51 22.41
N SER A 397 -0.47 10.21 21.31
CA SER A 397 0.80 10.93 21.16
C SER A 397 1.00 12.03 22.19
N GLN A 398 -0.06 12.59 22.74
CA GLN A 398 -0.01 13.66 23.75
C GLN A 398 -0.21 13.14 25.19
N MET A 399 -0.40 11.82 25.38
CA MET A 399 -0.56 11.19 26.69
C MET A 399 0.77 10.93 27.39
N SER A 400 0.68 10.65 28.69
CA SER A 400 1.81 10.25 29.54
C SER A 400 2.42 8.93 29.08
N PRO A 401 3.74 8.73 29.26
CA PRO A 401 4.38 7.44 29.06
C PRO A 401 3.79 6.35 29.92
N ALA A 402 3.70 5.13 29.39
CA ALA A 402 3.39 3.96 30.19
C ALA A 402 4.58 3.63 31.11
N GLN A 403 4.26 3.16 32.31
CA GLN A 403 5.25 2.69 33.30
C GLN A 403 5.10 1.18 33.45
N LEU A 404 6.19 0.48 33.22
CA LEU A 404 6.27 -0.98 33.23
C LEU A 404 7.27 -1.40 34.31
N ASP A 405 6.84 -2.22 35.25
CA ASP A 405 7.74 -2.89 36.18
C ASP A 405 8.29 -4.15 35.51
N LEU A 406 9.57 -4.14 35.18
CA LEU A 406 10.28 -5.30 34.66
C LEU A 406 10.94 -6.00 35.84
N THR A 407 10.60 -7.26 36.02
CA THR A 407 11.30 -8.14 36.99
C THR A 407 12.12 -9.13 36.18
N THR A 408 13.40 -9.19 36.45
CA THR A 408 14.32 -10.21 35.95
C THR A 408 14.85 -11.02 37.12
N ILE A 409 14.66 -12.33 37.08
CA ILE A 409 15.15 -13.26 38.09
C ILE A 409 16.24 -14.12 37.44
N LEU A 410 17.43 -14.12 38.01
CA LEU A 410 18.50 -15.06 37.68
C LEU A 410 18.47 -16.19 38.69
N ILE A 411 18.53 -17.42 38.18
CA ILE A 411 18.45 -18.64 38.98
C ILE A 411 19.67 -19.47 38.64
N GLY A 412 20.57 -19.58 39.58
CA GLY A 412 21.84 -20.31 39.45
C GLY A 412 21.78 -21.71 40.03
N VAL A 413 22.71 -22.54 39.60
CA VAL A 413 22.99 -23.83 40.26
C VAL A 413 23.59 -23.59 41.63
N LYS A 414 23.02 -24.24 42.65
CA LYS A 414 23.52 -24.17 44.01
C LYS A 414 24.93 -24.76 44.07
N SER A 415 25.93 -23.90 44.12
CA SER A 415 27.35 -24.29 43.95
C SER A 415 27.84 -25.22 45.06
N SER A 416 28.46 -26.33 44.66
CA SER A 416 29.49 -26.94 45.50
C SER A 416 30.76 -26.08 45.44
N PRO A 417 31.49 -25.85 46.54
CA PRO A 417 32.65 -24.92 46.62
C PRO A 417 33.82 -25.23 45.66
N LYS A 418 33.71 -26.23 44.82
CA LYS A 418 34.79 -26.75 43.96
C LYS A 418 34.78 -26.32 42.50
N THR A 419 33.71 -25.65 41.99
CA THR A 419 33.61 -25.28 40.57
C THR A 419 33.31 -23.79 40.43
N ASN A 420 34.27 -23.07 39.83
CA ASN A 420 34.14 -21.64 39.49
C ASN A 420 33.29 -21.41 38.23
N GLN A 421 32.34 -22.34 37.93
CA GLN A 421 31.52 -22.30 36.73
C GLN A 421 30.08 -21.86 37.04
N THR A 422 29.66 -20.76 36.49
CA THR A 422 28.28 -20.28 36.63
C THR A 422 27.38 -20.83 35.51
N THR A 423 26.27 -21.46 35.92
CA THR A 423 25.17 -21.87 35.05
C THR A 423 23.92 -21.24 35.57
N GLU A 424 23.23 -20.48 34.75
CA GLU A 424 22.10 -19.63 35.16
C GLU A 424 20.94 -19.74 34.19
N PHE A 425 19.72 -19.83 34.74
CA PHE A 425 18.49 -19.59 34.05
C PHE A 425 18.03 -18.15 34.28
N ARG A 426 17.29 -17.60 33.30
CA ARG A 426 16.71 -16.27 33.38
C ARG A 426 15.21 -16.36 33.21
N ALA A 427 14.46 -15.82 34.16
CA ALA A 427 13.03 -15.55 34.03
C ALA A 427 12.81 -14.03 33.95
N SER A 428 11.96 -13.58 33.06
CA SER A 428 11.62 -12.17 32.92
C SER A 428 10.11 -12.01 32.96
N GLY A 429 9.62 -11.01 33.66
CA GLY A 429 8.19 -10.68 33.74
C GLY A 429 7.99 -9.19 33.60
N THR A 430 6.86 -8.79 33.04
CA THR A 430 6.51 -7.37 32.85
C THR A 430 5.12 -7.13 33.40
N VAL A 431 4.98 -6.18 34.31
CA VAL A 431 3.71 -5.75 34.87
C VAL A 431 3.46 -4.29 34.50
N ILE A 432 2.28 -3.98 33.99
CA ILE A 432 1.89 -2.60 33.68
C ILE A 432 1.50 -1.92 34.99
N ARG A 433 2.37 -1.05 35.50
CA ARG A 433 2.10 -0.24 36.68
C ARG A 433 1.17 0.93 36.40
N PHE A 434 1.41 1.61 35.28
CA PHE A 434 0.57 2.68 34.79
C PHE A 434 0.46 2.56 33.25
N PRO A 435 -0.74 2.42 32.70
CA PRO A 435 -0.89 2.18 31.28
C PRO A 435 -0.56 3.40 30.42
N GLY A 436 -0.73 4.63 30.93
CA GLY A 436 -0.47 5.85 30.16
C GLY A 436 -1.16 5.81 28.79
N PHE A 437 -0.43 6.14 27.73
CA PHE A 437 -0.97 6.12 26.36
C PHE A 437 -1.47 4.75 25.89
N MET A 438 -1.00 3.66 26.50
CA MET A 438 -1.41 2.29 26.15
C MET A 438 -2.87 2.00 26.49
N ALA A 439 -3.49 2.81 27.37
CA ALA A 439 -4.93 2.72 27.65
C ALA A 439 -5.79 3.04 26.40
N LEU A 440 -5.27 3.78 25.44
CA LEU A 440 -5.99 4.19 24.23
C LEU A 440 -5.42 3.54 22.96
N TYR A 441 -4.09 3.43 22.87
CA TYR A 441 -3.45 3.04 21.62
C TYR A 441 -2.13 2.29 21.84
N THR A 442 -1.97 1.17 21.15
CA THR A 442 -0.72 0.44 21.03
C THR A 442 -0.40 0.22 19.54
N GLU A 443 0.87 0.36 19.16
CA GLU A 443 1.33 0.04 17.82
C GLU A 443 1.32 -1.46 17.58
N THR A 444 1.02 -1.85 16.34
CA THR A 444 1.15 -3.25 15.92
C THR A 444 2.58 -3.47 15.43
N LYS A 445 3.27 -4.46 15.99
CA LYS A 445 4.58 -4.89 15.51
C LYS A 445 4.43 -5.79 14.28
N ASP A 446 5.42 -5.77 13.38
CA ASP A 446 5.46 -6.63 12.19
C ASP A 446 5.85 -8.08 12.52
N GLU A 447 6.62 -8.27 13.61
CA GLU A 447 7.04 -9.55 14.14
C GLU A 447 6.37 -9.74 15.50
N ILE A 448 5.95 -10.96 15.77
CA ILE A 448 5.55 -11.38 17.12
C ILE A 448 6.85 -11.47 17.92
N GLU A 449 7.25 -10.36 18.56
CA GLU A 449 8.17 -10.48 19.67
C GLU A 449 7.40 -11.26 20.74
N GLU A 450 7.88 -12.42 21.10
CA GLU A 450 7.42 -13.12 22.30
C GLU A 450 7.50 -12.10 23.43
N GLU A 451 6.35 -11.65 23.95
CA GLU A 451 6.32 -10.83 25.14
C GLU A 451 6.88 -11.75 26.24
N GLU A 452 8.13 -11.53 26.57
CA GLU A 452 8.83 -12.29 27.62
C GLU A 452 8.03 -12.13 28.92
N GLY A 453 7.44 -13.22 29.36
CA GLY A 453 7.08 -13.44 30.73
C GLY A 453 5.69 -13.02 31.17
N GLY A 454 4.98 -13.98 31.71
CA GLY A 454 3.79 -13.78 32.55
C GLY A 454 4.16 -13.14 33.90
N LEU A 455 3.18 -13.12 34.79
CA LEU A 455 3.37 -12.67 36.17
C LEU A 455 4.37 -13.64 36.89
N LEU A 456 5.50 -13.12 37.30
CA LEU A 456 6.49 -13.89 38.09
C LEU A 456 6.05 -13.91 39.56
N PRO A 457 6.33 -15.01 40.30
CA PRO A 457 6.15 -15.02 41.74
C PRO A 457 7.11 -14.04 42.44
N GLU A 458 6.73 -13.57 43.59
CA GLU A 458 7.67 -12.82 44.45
C GLU A 458 8.70 -13.78 45.04
N LEU A 459 9.93 -13.64 44.58
CA LEU A 459 11.07 -14.40 45.07
C LEU A 459 12.10 -13.42 45.61
N GLU A 460 12.82 -13.84 46.64
CA GLU A 460 13.97 -13.12 47.22
C GLU A 460 15.28 -13.79 46.77
N GLU A 461 16.39 -13.05 46.84
CA GLU A 461 17.71 -13.62 46.64
C GLU A 461 17.97 -14.72 47.65
N ASP A 462 18.73 -15.73 47.28
CA ASP A 462 19.03 -16.94 48.04
C ASP A 462 17.82 -17.87 48.29
N ALA A 463 16.66 -17.59 47.72
CA ALA A 463 15.53 -18.50 47.81
C ALA A 463 15.75 -19.77 46.98
N ASP A 464 15.49 -20.93 47.58
CA ASP A 464 15.54 -22.21 46.87
C ASP A 464 14.40 -22.36 45.87
N VAL A 465 14.72 -22.87 44.68
CA VAL A 465 13.79 -23.06 43.54
C VAL A 465 13.82 -24.52 43.10
N ASN A 466 12.61 -25.11 42.99
CA ASN A 466 12.47 -26.46 42.49
C ASN A 466 12.17 -26.44 40.97
N MET A 467 13.00 -27.10 40.19
CA MET A 467 12.72 -27.39 38.81
C MET A 467 11.70 -28.50 38.70
N LYS A 468 10.56 -28.27 38.05
CA LYS A 468 9.47 -29.23 37.86
C LYS A 468 9.57 -29.96 36.54
N GLU A 469 10.01 -29.25 35.50
CA GLU A 469 10.13 -29.79 34.16
C GLU A 469 11.28 -29.09 33.43
N LEU A 470 11.96 -29.81 32.55
CA LEU A 470 13.04 -29.26 31.72
C LEU A 470 12.74 -29.56 30.24
N ASN A 471 12.43 -28.53 29.47
CA ASN A 471 12.02 -28.62 28.09
C ASN A 471 13.17 -28.30 27.15
N LYS A 472 13.44 -29.21 26.20
CA LYS A 472 14.35 -29.02 25.07
C LYS A 472 13.57 -28.65 23.84
N ILE A 473 13.74 -27.44 23.33
CA ILE A 473 12.95 -26.93 22.21
C ILE A 473 13.85 -26.73 21.01
N GLN A 474 13.55 -27.45 19.92
CA GLN A 474 14.24 -27.33 18.65
C GLN A 474 13.76 -26.12 17.87
N HIS A 475 14.68 -25.35 17.35
CA HIS A 475 14.43 -24.19 16.50
C HIS A 475 15.27 -24.27 15.24
N PHE A 476 14.82 -23.56 14.22
CA PHE A 476 15.60 -23.28 13.02
C PHE A 476 15.62 -21.79 12.76
N THR A 477 16.76 -21.24 12.38
CA THR A 477 16.85 -19.86 11.95
C THR A 477 15.91 -19.63 10.78
N GLN A 478 15.27 -18.46 10.74
CA GLN A 478 14.30 -18.09 9.70
C GLN A 478 14.93 -17.08 8.73
N PRO A 479 14.63 -17.20 7.43
CA PRO A 479 15.03 -16.18 6.48
C PRO A 479 14.33 -14.84 6.80
N PRO A 480 14.88 -13.71 6.32
CA PRO A 480 14.19 -12.44 6.46
C PRO A 480 12.80 -12.50 5.81
N PRO A 481 11.75 -11.96 6.44
CA PRO A 481 10.40 -12.06 5.92
C PRO A 481 10.26 -11.26 4.62
N ARG A 482 9.38 -11.73 3.72
CA ARG A 482 8.96 -10.97 2.54
C ARG A 482 8.28 -9.67 2.96
N TYR A 483 8.45 -8.63 2.16
CA TYR A 483 7.82 -7.35 2.42
C TYR A 483 6.28 -7.44 2.43
N THR A 484 5.66 -6.79 3.40
CA THR A 484 4.25 -6.39 3.38
C THR A 484 4.13 -4.98 2.82
N GLU A 485 2.91 -4.44 2.64
CA GLU A 485 2.76 -3.02 2.29
C GLU A 485 3.38 -2.11 3.35
N ALA A 486 3.19 -2.45 4.63
CA ALA A 486 3.74 -1.68 5.74
C ALA A 486 5.27 -1.68 5.74
N THR A 487 5.91 -2.86 5.67
CA THR A 487 7.37 -2.96 5.71
C THR A 487 8.04 -2.42 4.44
N LEU A 488 7.39 -2.52 3.27
CA LEU A 488 7.93 -1.92 2.04
C LEU A 488 7.87 -0.39 2.09
N VAL A 489 6.77 0.21 2.56
CA VAL A 489 6.68 1.67 2.76
C VAL A 489 7.73 2.14 3.78
N LYS A 490 7.90 1.41 4.89
CA LYS A 490 8.91 1.70 5.89
C LYS A 490 10.33 1.70 5.30
N THR A 491 10.68 0.65 4.54
CA THR A 491 12.00 0.52 3.90
C THR A 491 12.24 1.61 2.84
N LEU A 492 11.22 1.97 2.05
CA LEU A 492 11.32 3.08 1.09
C LEU A 492 11.60 4.40 1.81
N GLU A 493 10.88 4.68 2.90
CA GLU A 493 11.09 5.88 3.72
C GLU A 493 12.48 5.91 4.36
N GLU A 494 12.91 4.81 5.00
CA GLU A 494 14.23 4.71 5.65
C GLU A 494 15.38 4.91 4.67
N LYS A 495 15.21 4.44 3.43
CA LYS A 495 16.19 4.62 2.34
C LYS A 495 16.06 5.96 1.61
N GLY A 496 15.09 6.82 1.98
CA GLY A 496 14.83 8.11 1.32
C GLY A 496 14.26 7.99 -0.10
N ILE A 497 13.68 6.84 -0.45
CA ILE A 497 13.14 6.54 -1.79
C ILE A 497 11.65 6.88 -1.84
N GLY A 498 11.29 7.83 -2.69
CA GLY A 498 9.93 8.38 -2.75
C GLY A 498 9.65 9.45 -1.69
N ARG A 499 8.44 9.97 -1.71
CA ARG A 499 7.95 11.02 -0.79
C ARG A 499 6.48 10.75 -0.47
N PRO A 500 5.87 11.46 0.49
CA PRO A 500 4.46 11.29 0.87
C PRO A 500 3.48 11.15 -0.29
N SER A 501 3.68 11.90 -1.35
CA SER A 501 2.83 11.87 -2.55
C SER A 501 2.99 10.61 -3.42
N THR A 502 4.04 9.79 -3.22
CA THR A 502 4.42 8.73 -4.17
C THR A 502 4.36 7.31 -3.66
N TYR A 503 4.44 7.06 -2.34
CA TYR A 503 4.44 5.69 -1.81
C TYR A 503 3.27 4.84 -2.33
N ALA A 504 2.05 5.34 -2.24
CA ALA A 504 0.87 4.62 -2.71
C ALA A 504 0.88 4.35 -4.23
N ALA A 505 1.40 5.30 -5.02
CA ALA A 505 1.53 5.16 -6.46
C ALA A 505 2.59 4.12 -6.84
N ILE A 506 3.72 4.09 -6.14
CA ILE A 506 4.80 3.10 -6.33
C ILE A 506 4.25 1.69 -6.12
N LEU A 507 3.64 1.43 -4.94
CA LEU A 507 3.11 0.12 -4.59
C LEU A 507 2.01 -0.36 -5.55
N SER A 508 1.15 0.56 -5.99
CA SER A 508 0.12 0.24 -6.98
C SER A 508 0.73 -0.10 -8.34
N THR A 509 1.72 0.70 -8.78
CA THR A 509 2.32 0.56 -10.12
C THR A 509 3.07 -0.75 -10.27
N ILE A 510 3.87 -1.17 -9.28
CA ILE A 510 4.63 -2.42 -9.37
C ILE A 510 3.71 -3.65 -9.46
N GLN A 511 2.52 -3.60 -8.83
CA GLN A 511 1.49 -4.64 -8.91
C GLN A 511 0.71 -4.56 -10.24
N ASP A 512 0.24 -3.37 -10.65
CA ASP A 512 -0.51 -3.15 -11.89
C ASP A 512 0.30 -3.55 -13.13
N ARG A 513 1.62 -3.37 -13.09
CA ARG A 513 2.57 -3.80 -14.13
C ARG A 513 2.93 -5.28 -14.03
N LYS A 514 2.47 -5.98 -13.00
CA LYS A 514 2.76 -7.39 -12.75
C LYS A 514 4.26 -7.68 -12.63
N TYR A 515 5.02 -6.76 -12.07
CA TYR A 515 6.43 -7.01 -11.68
C TYR A 515 6.50 -7.68 -10.32
N VAL A 516 5.51 -7.40 -9.49
CA VAL A 516 5.36 -7.95 -8.16
C VAL A 516 3.91 -8.44 -8.01
N GLU A 517 3.73 -9.53 -7.32
CA GLU A 517 2.44 -10.05 -6.89
C GLU A 517 2.35 -10.07 -5.36
N LYS A 518 1.13 -10.12 -4.84
CA LYS A 518 0.86 -10.11 -3.41
C LYS A 518 0.09 -11.36 -3.03
N ASN A 519 0.76 -12.26 -2.30
CA ASN A 519 0.20 -13.51 -1.80
C ASN A 519 0.19 -13.47 -0.26
N ASP A 520 -0.92 -13.76 0.37
CA ASP A 520 -1.12 -13.72 1.84
C ASP A 520 -0.61 -12.42 2.50
N GLY A 521 -0.84 -11.29 1.80
CA GLY A 521 -0.44 -9.97 2.29
C GLY A 521 1.04 -9.62 2.07
N ARG A 522 1.87 -10.53 1.54
CA ARG A 522 3.31 -10.37 1.32
C ARG A 522 3.64 -10.26 -0.17
N PHE A 523 4.63 -9.44 -0.49
CA PHE A 523 5.10 -9.25 -1.87
C PHE A 523 6.13 -10.30 -2.26
N SER A 524 5.97 -10.84 -3.46
CA SER A 524 6.97 -11.66 -4.16
C SER A 524 7.18 -11.13 -5.58
N PRO A 525 8.39 -11.21 -6.14
CA PRO A 525 8.62 -10.80 -7.51
C PRO A 525 8.02 -11.85 -8.45
N THR A 526 7.48 -11.38 -9.57
CA THR A 526 7.16 -12.28 -10.69
C THR A 526 8.41 -12.56 -11.51
N GLU A 527 8.41 -13.63 -12.31
CA GLU A 527 9.50 -13.89 -13.25
C GLU A 527 9.78 -12.70 -14.17
N LEU A 528 8.71 -12.03 -14.61
CA LEU A 528 8.82 -10.81 -15.38
C LEU A 528 9.53 -9.71 -14.61
N GLY A 529 9.19 -9.56 -13.33
CA GLY A 529 9.83 -8.60 -12.43
C GLY A 529 11.32 -8.85 -12.28
N VAL A 530 11.72 -10.11 -12.10
CA VAL A 530 13.13 -10.53 -12.00
C VAL A 530 13.88 -10.21 -13.29
N VAL A 531 13.36 -10.63 -14.46
CA VAL A 531 14.02 -10.39 -15.77
C VAL A 531 14.18 -8.89 -16.06
N VAL A 532 13.15 -8.09 -15.78
CA VAL A 532 13.23 -6.64 -15.98
C VAL A 532 14.20 -6.01 -15.01
N ASN A 533 14.18 -6.41 -13.74
CA ASN A 533 15.10 -5.95 -12.72
C ASN A 533 16.57 -6.22 -13.13
N ASP A 534 16.89 -7.44 -13.51
CA ASP A 534 18.25 -7.86 -13.84
C ASP A 534 18.79 -7.14 -15.06
N LEU A 535 17.95 -6.97 -16.08
CA LEU A 535 18.30 -6.19 -17.26
C LEU A 535 18.59 -4.71 -16.90
N LEU A 536 17.79 -4.13 -16.01
CA LEU A 536 17.97 -2.74 -15.60
C LEU A 536 19.18 -2.57 -14.67
N VAL A 537 19.45 -3.51 -13.76
CA VAL A 537 20.62 -3.49 -12.87
C VAL A 537 21.91 -3.66 -13.68
N ASP A 538 21.92 -4.53 -14.69
CA ASP A 538 23.08 -4.75 -15.56
C ASP A 538 23.38 -3.54 -16.46
N LYS A 539 22.34 -2.92 -17.05
CA LYS A 539 22.53 -1.86 -18.07
C LYS A 539 22.46 -0.43 -17.52
N PHE A 540 21.82 -0.22 -16.38
CA PHE A 540 21.61 1.08 -15.76
C PHE A 540 21.84 1.01 -14.24
N PRO A 541 23.04 0.56 -13.79
CA PRO A 541 23.30 0.30 -12.37
C PRO A 541 23.09 1.55 -11.50
N GLU A 542 23.51 2.73 -11.94
CA GLU A 542 23.32 3.97 -11.20
C GLU A 542 21.84 4.34 -11.06
N LEU A 543 21.05 4.21 -12.13
CA LEU A 543 19.63 4.56 -12.11
C LEU A 543 18.82 3.69 -11.13
N ILE A 544 19.25 2.43 -10.94
CA ILE A 544 18.58 1.45 -10.07
C ILE A 544 19.23 1.40 -8.67
N ASP A 545 20.23 2.24 -8.42
CA ASP A 545 20.87 2.37 -7.12
C ASP A 545 19.98 3.10 -6.11
N PHE A 546 19.97 2.60 -4.86
CA PHE A 546 19.13 3.15 -3.77
C PHE A 546 19.61 4.54 -3.35
N SER A 547 20.91 4.71 -3.20
CA SER A 547 21.52 5.97 -2.76
C SER A 547 21.40 7.06 -3.83
N PHE A 548 21.54 6.69 -5.09
CA PHE A 548 21.32 7.60 -6.23
C PHE A 548 19.88 8.10 -6.28
N THR A 549 18.90 7.19 -6.11
CA THR A 549 17.48 7.57 -6.09
C THR A 549 17.15 8.49 -4.90
N ALA A 550 17.70 8.20 -3.72
CA ALA A 550 17.55 9.05 -2.54
C ALA A 550 18.19 10.44 -2.76
N LYS A 551 19.38 10.49 -3.35
CA LYS A 551 20.05 11.75 -3.72
C LYS A 551 19.17 12.59 -4.65
N MET A 552 18.60 11.99 -5.69
CA MET A 552 17.71 12.68 -6.63
C MET A 552 16.45 13.24 -5.93
N GLU A 553 15.85 12.51 -5.00
CA GLU A 553 14.70 13.02 -4.22
C GLU A 553 15.11 14.22 -3.34
N ASN A 554 16.30 14.18 -2.75
CA ASN A 554 16.84 15.30 -1.98
C ASN A 554 17.18 16.52 -2.86
N GLU A 555 17.70 16.32 -4.08
CA GLU A 555 17.95 17.40 -5.03
C GLU A 555 16.65 18.09 -5.46
N LEU A 556 15.54 17.34 -5.60
CA LEU A 556 14.22 17.93 -5.83
C LEU A 556 13.75 18.77 -4.63
N ASP A 557 14.02 18.34 -3.38
CA ASP A 557 13.72 19.14 -2.19
C ASP A 557 14.63 20.38 -2.09
N PHE A 558 15.86 20.31 -2.59
CA PHE A 558 16.74 21.48 -2.69
C PHE A 558 16.28 22.50 -3.74
N ILE A 559 15.62 22.07 -4.82
CA ILE A 559 14.97 23.00 -5.75
C ILE A 559 13.84 23.72 -5.03
N GLU A 560 12.99 23.00 -4.31
CA GLU A 560 11.86 23.56 -3.55
C GLU A 560 12.31 24.62 -2.53
N THR A 561 13.49 24.47 -1.94
CA THR A 561 14.10 25.43 -1.00
C THR A 561 15.04 26.45 -1.66
N ALA A 562 14.99 26.62 -2.98
CA ALA A 562 15.81 27.51 -3.77
C ALA A 562 17.33 27.30 -3.67
N LYS A 563 17.79 26.16 -3.16
CA LYS A 563 19.22 25.81 -3.04
C LYS A 563 19.83 25.30 -4.34
N MET A 564 19.00 24.79 -5.26
CA MET A 564 19.41 24.29 -6.56
C MET A 564 18.47 24.76 -7.68
N LYS A 565 19.00 24.91 -8.89
CA LYS A 565 18.20 25.23 -10.09
C LYS A 565 17.81 23.96 -10.82
N TRP A 566 16.55 23.82 -11.20
CA TRP A 566 16.01 22.62 -11.80
C TRP A 566 16.67 22.21 -13.13
N PRO A 567 17.08 23.12 -14.07
CA PRO A 567 17.71 22.68 -15.32
C PRO A 567 19.06 21.99 -15.10
N LYS A 568 19.81 22.43 -14.07
CA LYS A 568 21.07 21.79 -13.69
C LYS A 568 20.86 20.37 -13.21
N VAL A 569 19.90 20.16 -12.29
CA VAL A 569 19.58 18.83 -11.75
C VAL A 569 19.17 17.87 -12.86
N VAL A 570 18.31 18.33 -13.79
CA VAL A 570 17.87 17.52 -14.93
C VAL A 570 19.03 17.20 -15.87
N LYS A 571 19.93 18.16 -16.16
CA LYS A 571 21.11 17.98 -17.02
C LYS A 571 22.11 17.00 -16.42
N ASP A 572 22.40 17.16 -15.12
CA ASP A 572 23.36 16.31 -14.40
C ASP A 572 22.87 14.84 -14.36
N PHE A 573 21.57 14.64 -14.31
CA PHE A 573 20.94 13.32 -14.44
C PHE A 573 20.99 12.80 -15.90
N TYR A 574 20.53 13.62 -16.86
CA TYR A 574 20.27 13.14 -18.23
C TYR A 574 21.54 12.76 -18.98
N THR A 575 22.64 13.47 -18.75
CA THR A 575 23.90 13.27 -19.49
C THR A 575 24.46 11.85 -19.31
N PRO A 576 24.69 11.33 -18.09
CA PRO A 576 25.13 9.95 -17.91
C PRO A 576 24.06 8.93 -18.32
N PHE A 577 22.79 9.17 -17.99
CA PHE A 577 21.69 8.31 -18.36
C PHE A 577 21.58 8.06 -19.87
N ASN A 578 21.70 9.13 -20.69
CA ASN A 578 21.63 9.01 -22.15
C ASN A 578 22.83 8.24 -22.72
N LYS A 579 24.01 8.42 -22.15
CA LYS A 579 25.21 7.65 -22.51
C LYS A 579 24.99 6.15 -22.29
N ASP A 580 24.48 5.79 -21.12
CA ASP A 580 24.20 4.40 -20.79
C ASP A 580 23.08 3.81 -21.67
N LEU A 581 22.06 4.61 -21.98
CA LEU A 581 20.96 4.20 -22.87
C LEU A 581 21.46 3.89 -24.28
N LEU A 582 22.33 4.73 -24.83
CA LEU A 582 22.94 4.53 -26.15
C LEU A 582 23.83 3.27 -26.17
N LYS A 583 24.64 3.07 -25.12
CA LYS A 583 25.48 1.88 -24.96
C LYS A 583 24.61 0.62 -24.85
N ALA A 584 23.65 0.59 -23.95
CA ALA A 584 22.75 -0.52 -23.75
C ALA A 584 21.92 -0.87 -25.01
N SER A 585 21.54 0.14 -25.79
CA SER A 585 20.79 -0.06 -27.04
C SER A 585 21.59 -0.75 -28.12
N LYS A 586 22.92 -0.56 -28.16
CA LYS A 586 23.84 -1.19 -29.11
C LYS A 586 24.23 -2.62 -28.70
N GLU A 587 24.53 -2.83 -27.41
CA GLU A 587 25.14 -4.05 -26.90
C GLU A 587 24.15 -5.16 -26.56
N SER A 588 22.92 -4.84 -26.18
CA SER A 588 21.99 -5.85 -25.64
C SER A 588 21.28 -6.65 -26.72
N GLY A 589 21.42 -7.97 -26.71
CA GLY A 589 20.57 -8.92 -27.41
C GLY A 589 19.11 -8.91 -26.87
N LYS A 590 18.25 -9.75 -27.42
CA LYS A 590 16.92 -9.97 -26.83
C LYS A 590 17.06 -10.81 -25.55
N VAL A 591 16.67 -10.26 -24.42
CA VAL A 591 16.64 -10.96 -23.14
C VAL A 591 15.29 -11.66 -23.05
N LYS A 592 15.31 -12.98 -23.01
CA LYS A 592 14.16 -13.80 -22.73
C LYS A 592 14.52 -14.69 -21.54
N PRO A 593 13.56 -15.01 -20.66
CA PRO A 593 13.75 -16.07 -19.69
C PRO A 593 14.17 -17.34 -20.45
N GLU A 594 15.12 -18.08 -19.91
CA GLU A 594 15.56 -19.33 -20.50
C GLU A 594 14.39 -20.31 -20.61
N ASP A 595 14.34 -21.01 -21.74
CA ASP A 595 13.40 -22.12 -21.94
C ASP A 595 13.80 -23.23 -20.96
N ILE A 596 12.88 -23.68 -20.11
CA ILE A 596 13.14 -24.78 -19.16
C ILE A 596 12.88 -26.12 -19.89
N ALA A 597 13.89 -26.96 -19.97
CA ALA A 597 13.76 -28.30 -20.52
C ALA A 597 12.78 -29.11 -19.66
N THR A 598 11.97 -29.96 -20.31
CA THR A 598 11.06 -30.90 -19.66
C THR A 598 11.22 -32.30 -20.22
N GLU A 599 10.81 -33.30 -19.46
CA GLU A 599 10.80 -34.70 -19.91
C GLU A 599 9.66 -35.04 -20.92
N GLN A 600 8.73 -34.07 -21.08
CA GLN A 600 7.58 -34.29 -21.99
C GLN A 600 7.99 -34.20 -23.45
N LYS A 601 7.42 -35.09 -24.27
CA LYS A 601 7.62 -35.11 -25.73
C LYS A 601 6.41 -34.50 -26.45
N CYS A 602 6.69 -33.84 -27.55
CA CYS A 602 5.68 -33.25 -28.42
C CYS A 602 4.87 -34.35 -29.14
N ASP A 603 3.54 -34.32 -28.98
CA ASP A 603 2.60 -35.25 -29.63
C ASP A 603 2.54 -35.10 -31.15
N LYS A 604 3.05 -34.01 -31.73
CA LYS A 604 3.04 -33.75 -33.16
C LYS A 604 4.33 -34.15 -33.88
N CYS A 605 5.48 -34.06 -33.22
CA CYS A 605 6.77 -34.32 -33.89
C CYS A 605 7.79 -35.07 -33.03
N GLY A 606 7.43 -35.52 -31.82
CA GLY A 606 8.30 -36.29 -30.93
C GLY A 606 9.44 -35.50 -30.26
N SER A 607 9.71 -34.25 -30.67
CA SER A 607 10.78 -33.45 -30.08
C SER A 607 10.46 -33.10 -28.60
N PRO A 608 11.48 -32.83 -27.75
CA PRO A 608 11.24 -32.42 -26.37
C PRO A 608 10.35 -31.19 -26.29
N MET A 609 9.49 -31.14 -25.27
CA MET A 609 8.78 -29.92 -24.93
C MET A 609 9.62 -29.10 -23.96
N VAL A 610 9.57 -27.79 -24.13
CA VAL A 610 10.21 -26.82 -23.22
C VAL A 610 9.15 -25.90 -22.64
N ILE A 611 9.31 -25.51 -21.39
CA ILE A 611 8.48 -24.44 -20.79
C ILE A 611 9.03 -23.11 -21.27
N ARG A 612 8.25 -22.43 -22.08
CA ARG A 612 8.57 -21.14 -22.69
C ARG A 612 7.69 -20.03 -22.10
N TRP A 613 8.26 -18.84 -22.01
CA TRP A 613 7.53 -17.69 -21.52
C TRP A 613 6.81 -16.95 -22.66
N GLY A 614 5.50 -16.73 -22.51
CA GLY A 614 4.66 -16.07 -23.48
C GLY A 614 3.92 -14.84 -22.95
N ARG A 615 3.06 -14.25 -23.79
CA ARG A 615 2.29 -13.04 -23.44
C ARG A 615 1.39 -13.23 -22.20
N HIS A 616 0.93 -14.45 -21.96
CA HIS A 616 -0.04 -14.79 -20.91
C HIS A 616 0.54 -15.66 -19.78
N GLY A 617 1.86 -15.78 -19.70
CA GLY A 617 2.56 -16.61 -18.73
C GLY A 617 3.35 -17.74 -19.40
N ARG A 618 3.83 -18.70 -18.59
CA ARG A 618 4.54 -19.87 -19.07
C ARG A 618 3.58 -20.85 -19.78
N PHE A 619 4.10 -21.54 -20.80
CA PHE A 619 3.40 -22.57 -21.52
C PHE A 619 4.39 -23.60 -22.07
N TYR A 620 3.95 -24.81 -22.28
CA TYR A 620 4.74 -25.81 -22.99
C TYR A 620 4.81 -25.47 -24.48
N ALA A 621 6.01 -25.41 -25.02
CA ALA A 621 6.30 -25.23 -26.44
C ALA A 621 7.18 -26.34 -26.97
N CYS A 622 6.96 -26.77 -28.21
CA CYS A 622 7.86 -27.70 -28.83
C CYS A 622 9.21 -27.07 -29.13
N SER A 623 10.31 -27.74 -28.77
CA SER A 623 11.67 -27.30 -29.07
C SER A 623 11.97 -27.26 -30.59
N GLY A 624 11.22 -27.97 -31.40
CA GLY A 624 11.30 -27.97 -32.86
C GLY A 624 10.71 -26.70 -33.55
N TYR A 625 10.36 -25.66 -32.80
CA TYR A 625 9.95 -24.38 -33.38
C TYR A 625 11.10 -23.73 -34.16
N PRO A 626 10.87 -23.15 -35.38
CA PRO A 626 9.56 -22.86 -36.01
C PRO A 626 8.90 -23.95 -36.82
N ASN A 627 9.55 -25.12 -37.02
CA ASN A 627 9.02 -26.19 -37.84
C ASN A 627 7.80 -26.87 -37.21
N CYS A 628 7.82 -27.06 -35.88
CA CYS A 628 6.66 -27.50 -35.12
C CYS A 628 6.17 -26.36 -34.19
N LYS A 629 4.93 -25.93 -34.39
CA LYS A 629 4.30 -24.86 -33.63
C LYS A 629 3.39 -25.34 -32.50
N ASN A 630 3.62 -26.56 -32.02
CA ASN A 630 2.79 -27.16 -30.98
C ASN A 630 3.03 -26.48 -29.63
N THR A 631 1.95 -26.11 -28.95
CA THR A 631 1.97 -25.48 -27.64
C THR A 631 0.86 -26.03 -26.76
N ARG A 632 1.11 -26.18 -25.45
CA ARG A 632 0.12 -26.60 -24.45
C ARG A 632 0.16 -25.65 -23.26
N PRO A 633 -0.96 -25.38 -22.55
CA PRO A 633 -0.93 -24.68 -21.28
C PRO A 633 -0.05 -25.44 -20.27
N LEU A 634 0.58 -24.68 -19.35
CA LEU A 634 1.21 -25.28 -18.18
C LEU A 634 0.08 -25.66 -17.20
N GLU A 635 0.09 -26.88 -16.69
CA GLU A 635 -0.81 -27.31 -15.63
C GLU A 635 -0.27 -26.78 -14.31
N ASP A 636 -1.10 -26.06 -13.54
CA ASP A 636 -0.74 -25.65 -12.19
C ASP A 636 -0.64 -26.88 -11.28
N SER A 637 0.19 -26.81 -10.26
CA SER A 637 0.45 -27.84 -9.24
C SER A 637 -0.80 -28.33 -8.49
N THR A 638 -1.98 -27.77 -8.79
CA THR A 638 -3.29 -28.16 -8.25
C THR A 638 -4.11 -29.02 -9.23
N GLY A 639 -3.56 -29.39 -10.42
CA GLY A 639 -4.25 -30.25 -11.40
C GLY A 639 -5.45 -29.61 -12.08
N GLN A 640 -5.65 -28.28 -11.94
CA GLN A 640 -6.70 -27.56 -12.63
C GLN A 640 -6.15 -26.85 -13.86
N THR A 641 -6.41 -27.43 -15.03
CA THR A 641 -6.26 -26.75 -16.31
C THR A 641 -7.10 -25.46 -16.33
N GLN A 642 -6.46 -24.29 -16.46
CA GLN A 642 -7.17 -22.99 -16.62
C GLN A 642 -7.86 -22.86 -18.00
N GLN A 643 -8.36 -23.92 -18.56
CA GLN A 643 -9.37 -23.89 -19.62
C GLN A 643 -10.32 -25.07 -19.37
N GLU A 644 -11.30 -24.86 -18.49
CA GLU A 644 -12.53 -25.62 -18.56
C GLU A 644 -13.16 -25.37 -19.97
N THR A 645 -12.83 -26.21 -20.92
CA THR A 645 -13.62 -26.37 -22.12
C THR A 645 -14.81 -27.25 -21.73
N GLU A 646 -15.86 -26.64 -21.21
CA GLU A 646 -17.12 -27.37 -21.01
C GLU A 646 -17.65 -27.74 -22.42
N ALA A 647 -17.70 -29.03 -22.71
CA ALA A 647 -18.37 -29.51 -23.91
C ALA A 647 -19.87 -29.20 -23.78
N THR A 648 -20.48 -28.74 -24.85
CA THR A 648 -21.92 -28.50 -24.88
C THR A 648 -22.57 -29.43 -25.91
N ASP A 649 -23.85 -29.76 -25.74
CA ASP A 649 -24.63 -30.54 -26.70
C ASP A 649 -24.95 -29.75 -28.00
N GLU A 650 -24.58 -28.47 -28.05
CA GLU A 650 -24.80 -27.65 -29.24
C GLU A 650 -23.83 -27.99 -30.37
N LYS A 651 -24.36 -28.11 -31.59
CA LYS A 651 -23.59 -28.35 -32.82
C LYS A 651 -23.34 -27.03 -33.56
N CYS A 652 -22.19 -26.94 -34.18
CA CYS A 652 -21.81 -25.80 -35.00
C CYS A 652 -22.65 -25.72 -36.29
N ASP A 653 -23.34 -24.58 -36.50
CA ASP A 653 -24.19 -24.37 -37.68
C ASP A 653 -23.41 -24.38 -39.00
N LYS A 654 -22.07 -24.20 -38.95
CA LYS A 654 -21.23 -24.16 -40.16
C LYS A 654 -20.59 -25.49 -40.52
N CYS A 655 -20.31 -26.34 -39.56
CA CYS A 655 -19.56 -27.58 -39.84
C CYS A 655 -20.05 -28.80 -39.04
N GLY A 656 -21.15 -28.70 -38.29
CA GLY A 656 -21.77 -29.80 -37.54
C GLY A 656 -20.95 -30.32 -36.33
N SER A 657 -19.73 -29.79 -36.09
CA SER A 657 -18.89 -30.25 -34.98
C SER A 657 -19.41 -29.70 -33.64
N PRO A 658 -19.13 -30.35 -32.49
CA PRO A 658 -19.55 -29.85 -31.17
C PRO A 658 -19.08 -28.42 -30.89
N MET A 659 -19.88 -27.64 -30.16
CA MET A 659 -19.48 -26.35 -29.65
C MET A 659 -18.93 -26.52 -28.24
N ILE A 660 -17.91 -25.72 -27.89
CA ILE A 660 -17.24 -25.73 -26.60
C ILE A 660 -17.27 -24.32 -26.00
N ILE A 661 -17.48 -24.23 -24.70
CA ILE A 661 -17.45 -22.94 -23.99
C ILE A 661 -15.99 -22.50 -23.82
N LYS A 662 -15.67 -21.32 -24.34
CA LYS A 662 -14.36 -20.67 -24.16
C LYS A 662 -14.51 -19.34 -23.46
N LYS A 663 -13.48 -18.93 -22.72
CA LYS A 663 -13.39 -17.61 -22.07
C LYS A 663 -12.61 -16.64 -22.96
N GLY A 664 -13.26 -15.58 -23.42
CA GLY A 664 -12.65 -14.54 -24.24
C GLY A 664 -12.58 -13.18 -23.55
N ARG A 665 -12.07 -12.16 -24.27
CA ARG A 665 -11.94 -10.77 -23.78
C ARG A 665 -13.28 -10.15 -23.32
N PHE A 666 -14.39 -10.60 -23.90
CA PHE A 666 -15.72 -10.07 -23.65
C PHE A 666 -16.64 -11.00 -22.85
N GLY A 667 -16.08 -12.05 -22.22
CA GLY A 667 -16.81 -13.02 -21.41
C GLY A 667 -16.68 -14.45 -21.93
N ARG A 668 -17.55 -15.37 -21.42
CA ARG A 668 -17.66 -16.75 -21.90
C ARG A 668 -18.45 -16.74 -23.23
N PHE A 669 -18.06 -17.60 -24.17
CA PHE A 669 -18.70 -17.74 -25.46
C PHE A 669 -18.58 -19.18 -25.98
N LEU A 670 -19.49 -19.58 -26.83
CA LEU A 670 -19.45 -20.84 -27.54
C LEU A 670 -18.55 -20.72 -28.77
N ALA A 671 -17.57 -21.61 -28.92
CA ALA A 671 -16.69 -21.69 -30.07
C ALA A 671 -16.74 -23.11 -30.67
N CYS A 672 -16.63 -23.19 -31.98
CA CYS A 672 -16.53 -24.51 -32.64
C CYS A 672 -15.26 -25.25 -32.18
N SER A 673 -15.39 -26.53 -31.87
CA SER A 673 -14.26 -27.39 -31.46
C SER A 673 -13.17 -27.51 -32.54
N LYS A 674 -13.54 -27.35 -33.84
CA LYS A 674 -12.60 -27.33 -34.96
C LYS A 674 -11.90 -26.00 -35.22
N TYR A 675 -11.90 -25.09 -34.27
CA TYR A 675 -11.08 -23.86 -34.41
C TYR A 675 -9.58 -24.23 -34.44
N PRO A 676 -8.77 -23.69 -35.38
CA PRO A 676 -8.99 -22.53 -36.27
C PRO A 676 -9.58 -22.84 -37.65
N GLU A 677 -9.85 -24.06 -37.97
CA GLU A 677 -10.40 -24.46 -39.29
C GLU A 677 -11.83 -23.93 -39.47
N CYS A 678 -12.64 -24.06 -38.43
CA CYS A 678 -13.95 -23.44 -38.35
C CYS A 678 -13.95 -22.29 -37.30
N LYS A 679 -14.08 -21.05 -37.74
CA LYS A 679 -14.06 -19.86 -36.90
C LYS A 679 -15.43 -19.47 -36.35
N ASN A 680 -16.39 -20.40 -36.31
CA ASN A 680 -17.72 -20.10 -35.78
C ASN A 680 -17.69 -19.91 -34.27
N ALA A 681 -18.26 -18.79 -33.81
CA ALA A 681 -18.39 -18.47 -32.39
C ALA A 681 -19.73 -17.76 -32.13
N LYS A 682 -20.40 -18.10 -31.03
CA LYS A 682 -21.68 -17.55 -30.60
C LYS A 682 -21.58 -17.06 -29.15
N PRO A 683 -22.33 -16.03 -28.77
CA PRO A 683 -22.48 -15.70 -27.34
C PRO A 683 -23.12 -16.85 -26.57
N LEU A 684 -22.70 -17.07 -25.33
CA LEU A 684 -23.31 -18.09 -24.46
C LEU A 684 -24.69 -17.58 -24.00
N ALA A 685 -25.75 -18.29 -24.38
CA ALA A 685 -27.12 -17.96 -24.00
C ALA A 685 -27.37 -18.34 -22.54
N THR A 686 -28.11 -17.51 -21.81
CA THR A 686 -28.54 -17.79 -20.42
C THR A 686 -29.75 -18.71 -20.32
N GLY A 687 -30.37 -19.07 -21.44
CA GLY A 687 -31.66 -19.79 -21.49
C GLY A 687 -32.88 -18.90 -21.25
N ILE A 688 -32.69 -17.63 -20.97
CA ILE A 688 -33.76 -16.66 -20.66
C ILE A 688 -34.13 -15.87 -21.89
N LYS A 689 -35.42 -15.67 -22.13
CA LYS A 689 -35.94 -14.91 -23.28
C LYS A 689 -35.95 -13.42 -23.02
N CYS A 690 -35.68 -12.64 -24.06
CA CYS A 690 -35.72 -11.19 -24.01
C CYS A 690 -37.17 -10.71 -23.89
N PRO A 691 -37.51 -9.81 -22.97
CA PRO A 691 -38.85 -9.30 -22.78
C PRO A 691 -39.34 -8.39 -23.93
N VAL A 692 -38.44 -7.98 -24.82
CA VAL A 692 -38.75 -7.04 -25.90
C VAL A 692 -39.03 -7.76 -27.24
N ASP A 693 -38.18 -8.74 -27.62
CA ASP A 693 -38.23 -9.38 -28.93
C ASP A 693 -38.17 -10.92 -28.89
N GLY A 694 -38.18 -11.53 -27.67
CA GLY A 694 -38.12 -12.98 -27.49
C GLY A 694 -36.74 -13.61 -27.79
N GLY A 695 -35.75 -12.84 -28.21
CA GLY A 695 -34.36 -13.31 -28.39
C GLY A 695 -33.76 -13.85 -27.11
N ASN A 696 -32.61 -14.49 -27.18
CA ASN A 696 -31.95 -14.99 -25.98
C ASN A 696 -31.19 -13.87 -25.26
N ILE A 697 -31.22 -13.88 -23.92
CA ILE A 697 -30.37 -13.00 -23.11
C ILE A 697 -28.97 -13.66 -23.02
N VAL A 698 -27.93 -12.86 -23.26
CA VAL A 698 -26.51 -13.27 -23.25
C VAL A 698 -25.70 -12.41 -22.31
N GLU A 699 -24.73 -13.02 -21.61
CA GLU A 699 -23.77 -12.29 -20.78
C GLU A 699 -22.71 -11.62 -21.67
N ARG A 700 -22.45 -10.34 -21.43
CA ARG A 700 -21.37 -9.57 -22.05
C ARG A 700 -20.55 -8.84 -21.01
N LYS A 701 -19.35 -8.39 -21.39
CA LYS A 701 -18.50 -7.54 -20.54
C LYS A 701 -18.18 -6.23 -21.24
N THR A 702 -18.19 -5.14 -20.47
CA THR A 702 -17.72 -3.84 -20.93
C THR A 702 -16.22 -3.85 -21.23
N LYS A 703 -15.69 -2.82 -21.88
CA LYS A 703 -14.24 -2.62 -22.09
C LYS A 703 -13.46 -2.59 -20.77
N LYS A 704 -14.10 -2.23 -19.64
CA LYS A 704 -13.53 -2.21 -18.29
C LYS A 704 -13.73 -3.53 -17.52
N GLY A 705 -14.27 -4.59 -18.16
CA GLY A 705 -14.43 -5.92 -17.57
C GLY A 705 -15.71 -6.13 -16.74
N LYS A 706 -16.57 -5.12 -16.55
CA LYS A 706 -17.82 -5.25 -15.79
C LYS A 706 -18.86 -6.05 -16.59
N PRO A 707 -19.48 -7.11 -16.01
CA PRO A 707 -20.50 -7.89 -16.70
C PRO A 707 -21.81 -7.11 -16.82
N PHE A 708 -22.55 -7.37 -17.90
CA PHE A 708 -23.91 -6.94 -18.14
C PHE A 708 -24.62 -7.95 -19.05
N TRP A 709 -25.93 -7.96 -19.08
CA TRP A 709 -26.72 -8.88 -19.86
C TRP A 709 -27.50 -8.11 -20.94
N SER A 710 -27.54 -8.62 -22.16
CA SER A 710 -28.23 -7.99 -23.28
C SER A 710 -28.87 -8.99 -24.20
N CYS A 711 -29.81 -8.55 -25.01
CA CYS A 711 -30.40 -9.39 -26.06
C CYS A 711 -29.35 -9.84 -27.08
N SER A 712 -29.43 -11.11 -27.52
CA SER A 712 -28.60 -11.68 -28.61
C SER A 712 -28.77 -10.95 -29.92
N ASN A 713 -29.96 -10.35 -30.17
CA ASN A 713 -30.32 -9.70 -31.41
C ASN A 713 -29.81 -8.25 -31.53
N TYR A 714 -28.94 -7.82 -30.62
CA TYR A 714 -28.29 -6.52 -30.76
C TYR A 714 -27.51 -6.43 -32.08
N PRO A 715 -27.61 -5.35 -32.87
CA PRO A 715 -28.15 -4.03 -32.53
C PRO A 715 -29.65 -3.83 -32.79
N ASN A 716 -30.38 -4.80 -33.35
CA ASN A 716 -31.80 -4.69 -33.65
C ASN A 716 -32.63 -4.57 -32.37
N CYS A 717 -32.34 -5.36 -31.35
CA CYS A 717 -32.89 -5.20 -30.01
C CYS A 717 -31.85 -4.57 -29.08
N LYS A 718 -32.21 -3.47 -28.42
CA LYS A 718 -31.32 -2.71 -27.53
C LYS A 718 -31.52 -3.06 -26.06
N PHE A 719 -32.29 -4.10 -25.73
CA PHE A 719 -32.48 -4.51 -24.34
C PHE A 719 -31.18 -4.88 -23.67
N ALA A 720 -30.90 -4.27 -22.51
CA ALA A 720 -29.72 -4.58 -21.65
C ALA A 720 -30.02 -4.29 -20.19
N THR A 721 -29.44 -5.08 -19.31
CA THR A 721 -29.50 -4.89 -17.85
C THR A 721 -28.15 -5.11 -17.19
N TRP A 722 -27.88 -4.36 -16.11
CA TRP A 722 -26.69 -4.49 -15.29
C TRP A 722 -26.82 -5.55 -14.18
N PHE A 723 -28.05 -6.03 -13.98
CA PHE A 723 -28.37 -7.01 -12.95
C PHE A 723 -28.52 -8.40 -13.58
N ARG A 724 -28.16 -9.43 -12.82
CA ARG A 724 -28.24 -10.82 -13.31
C ARG A 724 -29.72 -11.20 -13.54
N PRO A 725 -30.09 -11.63 -14.75
CA PRO A 725 -31.45 -12.08 -15.02
C PRO A 725 -31.70 -13.48 -14.44
N VAL A 726 -32.91 -13.71 -13.94
CA VAL A 726 -33.42 -15.00 -13.50
C VAL A 726 -34.65 -15.39 -14.29
N PRO A 727 -34.83 -16.69 -14.61
CA PRO A 727 -35.98 -17.17 -15.40
C PRO A 727 -37.25 -17.26 -14.54
N LYS A 728 -37.70 -16.12 -14.02
CA LYS A 728 -38.89 -16.01 -13.19
C LYS A 728 -39.83 -14.98 -13.81
N GLU A 729 -41.06 -15.41 -14.15
CA GLU A 729 -42.06 -14.55 -14.73
C GLU A 729 -42.54 -13.51 -13.71
N CYS A 730 -42.69 -12.26 -14.13
CA CYS A 730 -43.22 -11.21 -13.28
C CYS A 730 -44.74 -11.42 -13.01
N PRO A 731 -45.18 -11.58 -11.74
CA PRO A 731 -46.57 -11.82 -11.43
C PRO A 731 -47.47 -10.63 -11.84
N LYS A 732 -46.93 -9.41 -11.91
CA LYS A 732 -47.69 -8.19 -12.22
C LYS A 732 -47.82 -7.92 -13.71
N CYS A 733 -46.76 -8.05 -14.54
CA CYS A 733 -46.79 -7.68 -15.95
C CYS A 733 -46.47 -8.84 -16.91
N LYS A 734 -46.28 -10.05 -16.41
CA LYS A 734 -45.98 -11.28 -17.16
C LYS A 734 -44.69 -11.21 -17.99
N ALA A 735 -43.75 -10.32 -17.63
CA ALA A 735 -42.45 -10.30 -18.26
C ALA A 735 -41.69 -11.62 -17.94
N PRO A 736 -40.97 -12.23 -18.93
CA PRO A 736 -40.41 -13.58 -18.82
C PRO A 736 -39.19 -13.67 -17.90
N LEU A 737 -38.74 -12.57 -17.30
CA LEU A 737 -37.62 -12.54 -16.43
C LEU A 737 -37.74 -11.47 -15.33
N LEU A 738 -37.17 -11.76 -14.18
CA LEU A 738 -36.82 -10.80 -13.14
C LEU A 738 -35.30 -10.63 -13.09
N VAL A 739 -34.82 -9.65 -12.33
CA VAL A 739 -33.36 -9.43 -12.11
C VAL A 739 -33.02 -9.43 -10.62
N GLU A 740 -31.89 -10.02 -10.29
CA GLU A 740 -31.35 -10.03 -8.94
C GLU A 740 -30.84 -8.63 -8.56
N LYS A 741 -31.37 -8.08 -7.47
CA LYS A 741 -30.84 -6.88 -6.81
C LYS A 741 -30.37 -7.22 -5.41
N ARG A 742 -29.26 -6.64 -4.97
CA ARG A 742 -28.79 -6.76 -3.60
C ARG A 742 -28.86 -5.41 -2.91
N SER A 743 -29.43 -5.41 -1.70
CA SER A 743 -29.42 -4.22 -0.85
C SER A 743 -28.01 -3.88 -0.39
N LYS A 744 -27.82 -2.70 0.19
CA LYS A 744 -26.53 -2.33 0.82
C LYS A 744 -26.21 -3.21 2.05
N ALA A 745 -27.20 -3.84 2.64
CA ALA A 745 -27.05 -4.78 3.76
C ALA A 745 -26.72 -6.21 3.29
N GLY A 746 -26.82 -6.49 1.97
CA GLY A 746 -26.50 -7.79 1.39
C GLY A 746 -27.72 -8.64 1.02
N ASP A 747 -28.94 -8.23 1.40
CA ASP A 747 -30.16 -8.98 1.15
C ASP A 747 -30.47 -9.05 -0.36
N LEU A 748 -30.89 -10.22 -0.80
CA LEU A 748 -31.22 -10.48 -2.19
C LEU A 748 -32.71 -10.23 -2.42
N SER A 749 -33.04 -9.49 -3.48
CA SER A 749 -34.41 -9.29 -3.95
C SER A 749 -34.48 -9.44 -5.47
N TYR A 750 -35.66 -9.75 -5.99
CA TYR A 750 -35.95 -9.85 -7.41
C TYR A 750 -36.80 -8.67 -7.85
N ALA A 751 -36.42 -8.04 -8.96
CA ALA A 751 -37.16 -6.89 -9.49
C ALA A 751 -37.51 -7.06 -10.96
N CYS A 752 -38.68 -6.58 -11.35
CA CYS A 752 -39.11 -6.58 -12.75
C CYS A 752 -38.27 -5.60 -13.58
N VAL A 753 -37.93 -5.99 -14.80
CA VAL A 753 -37.16 -5.17 -15.76
C VAL A 753 -38.04 -4.29 -16.63
N THR A 754 -39.34 -4.48 -16.62
CA THR A 754 -40.30 -3.70 -17.47
C THR A 754 -40.47 -2.31 -16.87
N GLU A 755 -40.24 -1.30 -17.67
CA GLU A 755 -40.37 0.11 -17.29
C GLU A 755 -41.81 0.40 -16.85
N GLY A 756 -41.99 1.01 -15.66
CA GLY A 756 -43.30 1.31 -15.07
C GLY A 756 -43.97 0.15 -14.31
N CYS A 757 -43.46 -1.08 -14.35
CA CYS A 757 -44.04 -2.20 -13.60
C CYS A 757 -43.86 -2.09 -12.10
N GLY A 758 -42.66 -1.76 -11.63
CA GLY A 758 -42.32 -1.53 -10.22
C GLY A 758 -42.47 -2.74 -9.30
N HIS A 759 -42.65 -3.97 -9.81
CA HIS A 759 -42.73 -5.17 -9.00
C HIS A 759 -41.35 -5.54 -8.40
N THR A 760 -41.31 -5.78 -7.09
CA THR A 760 -40.15 -6.31 -6.36
C THR A 760 -40.64 -7.36 -5.35
N GLU A 761 -39.86 -8.40 -5.16
CA GLU A 761 -40.12 -9.45 -4.17
C GLU A 761 -38.81 -9.84 -3.50
N ASP A 762 -38.85 -10.22 -2.23
CA ASP A 762 -37.68 -10.70 -1.52
C ASP A 762 -37.37 -12.15 -1.89
N SER A 763 -36.09 -12.53 -1.84
CA SER A 763 -35.71 -13.95 -1.99
C SER A 763 -36.13 -14.68 -0.73
N GLU A 764 -36.96 -15.73 -0.85
CA GLU A 764 -37.20 -16.69 0.20
C GLU A 764 -35.91 -17.34 0.70
#